data_fe1c876c2e65befe2b2e98ac5dfeec14
#
_entry.id   fe1c876c2e65befe2b2e98ac5dfeec14
#
_cell.length_a   1.000
_cell.length_b   1.000
_cell.length_c   1.000
_cell.angle_alpha   90.00
_cell.angle_beta   90.00
_cell.angle_gamma   90.00
#
_symmetry.space_group_name_H-M   'P 1'
#
loop_
_entity.id
_entity.type
_entity.pdbx_description
1 polymer ?
#
loop_
_entity_poly.entity_id
_entity_poly.type
_entity_poly.pdbx_seq_one_letter_code
_entity_poly.pdbx_strand_id
1 'polypeptide(L)'
;DFCLSRGLGDVYKRQENALEGCVFIGDVPIAMITKAQHLTSAFKMDERDHPLHETSVPSDRFYDDFDLQFVPQGTPSQGLFHYYEMSPDSPQYISCDIYSGRIKAQKAYGDPYKQIARYLEKAVAEHRDATPFDQFVSYTGHGSYSNSLIAWRDEQQLLDEQFGDVFSRTHNAKFLRYSMQPFVKESLIREVRRDDVDMMVFHEHGMPHRQYLSGTPYVESAEDAAAEMQRSLRELARRPGSGRESAAKRAAEKGLDSTWYNRAEEPEMLRLDSIADLRTGIILEEVEAIAPNARFVVFDACYNGDYREDDFIAGHYIMAPGRCVTTFANSVNVLQDKSAFDLLGLLGEGLRIGAWAKNIHILESHVIGDPTYRFKAAHPELDINSMALKRNNGFWLGQLDNAIPDIQNLAMIRLWENDYPQLPAILLDKCSESPYSVVRYNAFRLLESLNGPEYKQALMLAAYDRFEFLRRIAVTRMGRIGDEAFISVLIDVYVRDRNAARIVFNISEAIRCFDKQQVEKAIETYFADKNFYHAREEKQELLDKLIERNELSPGESSTREILDPQGKPRWRQARISFLKNRPYHQHVTEYLTLLGDEQVPEILRVRMAEALAWFNLSVRRHEIADAGRKLLARGNCSPELAKEVQRMINRVESKK
;
A
#
# COMPACT_ATOMS: atom_id res chain seq x y z
N ASP A 1 14.37 6.13 29.64
CA ASP A 1 13.55 7.33 29.87
C ASP A 1 12.60 7.63 28.71
N PHE A 2 13.02 7.41 27.48
CA PHE A 2 12.20 7.72 26.29
C PHE A 2 10.91 6.87 26.18
N CYS A 3 10.97 5.58 26.52
CA CYS A 3 9.78 4.71 26.54
C CYS A 3 8.83 4.97 27.72
N LEU A 4 9.37 5.39 28.87
CA LEU A 4 8.56 5.73 30.05
C LEU A 4 7.85 7.08 29.90
N SER A 5 8.46 8.04 29.19
CA SER A 5 7.84 9.34 28.91
C SER A 5 6.67 9.22 27.93
N ARG A 6 6.69 8.25 27.01
CA ARG A 6 5.61 8.02 26.04
C ARG A 6 4.32 7.55 26.74
N GLY A 7 4.39 6.55 27.62
CA GLY A 7 3.18 5.94 28.21
C GLY A 7 2.43 6.80 29.23
N LEU A 8 3.13 7.63 29.98
CA LEU A 8 2.51 8.44 31.05
C LEU A 8 2.36 9.92 30.68
N GLY A 9 3.36 10.49 29.99
CA GLY A 9 3.34 11.90 29.62
C GLY A 9 2.33 12.22 28.53
N ASP A 10 2.12 11.31 27.57
CA ASP A 10 1.29 11.57 26.40
C ASP A 10 -0.21 11.42 26.73
N VAL A 11 -0.59 10.40 27.49
CA VAL A 11 -1.98 10.25 27.98
C VAL A 11 -2.38 11.44 28.83
N TYR A 12 -1.51 11.89 29.71
CA TYR A 12 -1.75 13.02 30.60
C TYR A 12 -1.88 14.35 29.83
N LYS A 13 -0.96 14.60 28.88
CA LYS A 13 -1.01 15.80 28.01
C LYS A 13 -2.22 15.80 27.10
N ARG A 14 -2.61 14.67 26.54
CA ARG A 14 -3.80 14.54 25.71
C ARG A 14 -5.08 14.87 26.46
N GLN A 15 -5.20 14.39 27.70
CA GLN A 15 -6.39 14.65 28.52
C GLN A 15 -6.49 16.09 28.98
N GLU A 16 -5.37 16.73 29.33
CA GLU A 16 -5.37 18.09 29.87
C GLU A 16 -5.30 19.19 28.82
N ASN A 17 -4.57 18.97 27.70
CA ASN A 17 -4.24 20.04 26.75
C ASN A 17 -4.90 19.87 25.38
N ALA A 18 -5.80 18.88 25.18
CA ALA A 18 -6.46 18.62 23.90
C ALA A 18 -5.47 18.57 22.71
N LEU A 19 -4.37 17.81 22.87
CA LEU A 19 -3.31 17.69 21.87
C LEU A 19 -3.88 17.09 20.56
N GLU A 20 -3.79 17.84 19.46
CA GLU A 20 -4.28 17.42 18.14
C GLU A 20 -3.18 16.76 17.29
N GLY A 21 -1.93 17.19 17.46
CA GLY A 21 -0.82 16.71 16.65
C GLY A 21 0.55 17.16 17.15
N CYS A 22 1.58 16.67 16.47
CA CYS A 22 2.98 17.04 16.73
C CYS A 22 3.76 17.26 15.44
N VAL A 23 4.83 18.04 15.53
CA VAL A 23 5.76 18.29 14.43
C VAL A 23 7.18 17.93 14.90
N PHE A 24 7.83 17.01 14.20
CA PHE A 24 9.20 16.60 14.45
C PHE A 24 10.16 17.45 13.62
N ILE A 25 10.95 18.31 14.23
CA ILE A 25 11.83 19.23 13.55
C ILE A 25 13.30 18.84 13.80
N GLY A 26 14.04 18.62 12.71
CA GLY A 26 15.45 18.21 12.76
C GLY A 26 15.63 16.70 12.97
N ASP A 27 16.72 16.34 13.63
CA ASP A 27 17.14 14.96 13.84
C ASP A 27 16.39 14.33 15.04
N VAL A 28 15.11 14.05 14.84
CA VAL A 28 14.28 13.33 15.81
C VAL A 28 14.46 11.82 15.61
N PRO A 29 14.60 11.03 16.69
CA PRO A 29 14.76 9.58 16.60
C PRO A 29 13.77 8.92 15.67
N ILE A 30 14.24 7.92 14.94
CA ILE A 30 13.44 7.14 13.99
C ILE A 30 13.14 5.77 14.61
N ALA A 31 11.87 5.50 14.85
CA ALA A 31 11.44 4.19 15.31
C ALA A 31 11.42 3.19 14.14
N MET A 32 12.27 2.17 14.25
CA MET A 32 12.43 1.07 13.30
C MET A 32 11.63 -0.13 13.79
N ILE A 33 10.44 -0.36 13.22
CA ILE A 33 9.46 -1.29 13.79
C ILE A 33 9.53 -2.64 13.08
N THR A 34 9.74 -3.70 13.86
CA THR A 34 9.69 -5.10 13.42
C THR A 34 8.39 -5.77 13.85
N LYS A 35 8.09 -6.94 13.29
CA LYS A 35 6.88 -7.74 13.56
C LYS A 35 5.55 -7.02 13.31
N ALA A 36 5.58 -5.94 12.54
CA ALA A 36 4.43 -5.10 12.20
C ALA A 36 4.15 -4.99 10.69
N GLN A 37 4.84 -5.76 9.85
CA GLN A 37 4.71 -5.68 8.38
C GLN A 37 3.28 -5.93 7.88
N HIS A 38 2.42 -6.60 8.64
CA HIS A 38 0.99 -6.80 8.31
C HIS A 38 0.16 -5.51 8.39
N LEU A 39 0.69 -4.47 9.04
CA LEU A 39 0.09 -3.12 9.09
C LEU A 39 0.54 -2.24 7.92
N THR A 40 1.42 -2.74 7.05
CA THR A 40 1.79 -2.09 5.80
C THR A 40 0.89 -2.53 4.65
N SER A 41 0.91 -1.76 3.58
CA SER A 41 0.14 -2.11 2.38
C SER A 41 0.75 -3.27 1.59
N ALA A 42 2.09 -3.32 1.49
CA ALA A 42 2.78 -4.30 0.63
C ALA A 42 4.10 -4.85 1.19
N PHE A 43 4.70 -4.22 2.19
CA PHE A 43 6.02 -4.60 2.67
C PHE A 43 6.00 -5.96 3.38
N LYS A 44 6.75 -6.94 2.84
CA LYS A 44 6.81 -8.31 3.36
C LYS A 44 8.22 -8.88 3.16
N MET A 45 9.14 -8.43 3.97
CA MET A 45 10.51 -8.91 3.98
C MET A 45 10.71 -9.94 5.10
N ASP A 46 11.51 -10.98 4.87
CA ASP A 46 11.75 -11.98 5.91
C ASP A 46 12.72 -11.42 6.97
N GLU A 47 12.22 -11.18 8.16
CA GLU A 47 12.96 -10.56 9.27
C GLU A 47 14.06 -11.47 9.86
N ARG A 48 14.10 -12.76 9.47
CA ARG A 48 15.13 -13.70 9.96
C ARG A 48 16.28 -13.85 8.96
N ASP A 49 16.01 -13.62 7.68
CA ASP A 49 16.97 -13.85 6.61
C ASP A 49 17.69 -12.56 6.16
N HIS A 50 17.22 -11.39 6.65
CA HIS A 50 17.74 -10.08 6.27
C HIS A 50 18.05 -9.20 7.49
N PRO A 51 18.96 -8.21 7.37
CA PRO A 51 19.29 -7.29 8.45
C PRO A 51 18.09 -6.49 8.97
N LEU A 52 18.08 -6.19 10.28
CA LEU A 52 16.99 -5.41 10.91
C LEU A 52 16.78 -4.05 10.23
N HIS A 53 17.82 -3.40 9.75
CA HIS A 53 17.70 -2.13 9.05
C HIS A 53 16.88 -2.21 7.76
N GLU A 54 16.96 -3.34 7.06
CA GLU A 54 16.23 -3.58 5.81
C GLU A 54 14.80 -4.06 6.06
N THR A 55 14.58 -4.83 7.14
CA THR A 55 13.31 -5.50 7.42
C THR A 55 12.38 -4.72 8.33
N SER A 56 12.90 -3.74 9.06
CA SER A 56 12.10 -2.85 9.89
C SER A 56 11.39 -1.79 9.06
N VAL A 57 10.22 -1.38 9.52
CA VAL A 57 9.47 -0.27 8.93
C VAL A 57 9.75 0.99 9.75
N PRO A 58 10.41 2.01 9.19
CA PRO A 58 10.52 3.30 9.86
C PRO A 58 9.13 3.95 9.92
N SER A 59 8.66 4.25 11.13
CA SER A 59 7.29 4.74 11.29
C SER A 59 7.09 5.69 12.47
N ASP A 60 6.46 6.82 12.16
CA ASP A 60 6.02 7.79 13.17
C ASP A 60 4.73 7.37 13.88
N ARG A 61 4.10 6.24 13.47
CA ARG A 61 3.01 5.60 14.24
C ARG A 61 3.45 5.25 15.67
N PHE A 62 4.74 5.11 15.88
CA PHE A 62 5.35 5.00 17.21
C PHE A 62 5.01 6.19 18.12
N TYR A 63 4.85 7.37 17.58
CA TYR A 63 4.63 8.61 18.30
C TYR A 63 3.18 9.07 18.32
N ASP A 64 2.39 8.72 17.31
CA ASP A 64 1.07 9.29 17.08
C ASP A 64 -0.10 8.30 17.28
N ASP A 65 0.19 7.00 17.46
CA ASP A 65 -0.76 5.96 17.88
C ASP A 65 -0.37 5.49 19.29
N PHE A 66 -1.15 5.84 20.30
CA PHE A 66 -0.82 5.60 21.70
C PHE A 66 -1.24 4.21 22.18
N ASP A 67 -2.05 3.52 21.42
CA ASP A 67 -2.55 2.18 21.75
C ASP A 67 -1.58 1.08 21.33
N LEU A 68 -0.75 1.33 20.31
CA LEU A 68 0.27 0.38 19.87
C LEU A 68 1.35 0.18 20.94
N GLN A 69 1.68 -1.08 21.20
CA GLN A 69 2.67 -1.46 22.21
C GLN A 69 3.95 -1.98 21.57
N PHE A 70 5.09 -1.48 22.05
CA PHE A 70 6.41 -1.79 21.49
C PHE A 70 7.39 -2.22 22.55
N VAL A 71 8.26 -3.18 22.22
CA VAL A 71 9.34 -3.66 23.06
C VAL A 71 10.68 -3.26 22.41
N PRO A 72 11.59 -2.56 23.14
CA PRO A 72 12.90 -2.21 22.60
C PRO A 72 13.69 -3.46 22.19
N GLN A 73 14.38 -3.38 21.03
CA GLN A 73 15.25 -4.44 20.53
C GLN A 73 16.71 -3.97 20.53
N GLY A 74 17.61 -4.82 21.06
CA GLY A 74 19.05 -4.56 21.06
C GLY A 74 19.50 -3.52 22.07
N THR A 75 20.77 -3.17 22.01
CA THR A 75 21.36 -2.05 22.79
C THR A 75 20.91 -0.73 22.19
N PRO A 76 20.68 0.32 23.02
CA PRO A 76 20.40 1.65 22.52
C PRO A 76 21.45 2.08 21.49
N SER A 77 21.04 2.35 20.25
CA SER A 77 21.98 2.79 19.23
C SER A 77 22.47 4.21 19.54
N GLN A 78 23.75 4.47 19.28
CA GLN A 78 24.29 5.82 19.25
C GLN A 78 23.93 6.44 17.88
N GLY A 79 22.70 6.87 17.70
CA GLY A 79 22.28 7.42 16.42
C GLY A 79 20.78 7.63 16.36
N LEU A 80 20.27 7.92 15.15
CA LEU A 80 18.85 8.20 14.95
C LEU A 80 17.96 6.95 14.94
N PHE A 81 18.51 5.77 14.65
CA PHE A 81 17.70 4.55 14.48
C PHE A 81 17.54 3.81 15.81
N HIS A 82 16.28 3.64 16.24
CA HIS A 82 15.92 2.89 17.42
C HIS A 82 14.97 1.75 17.05
N TYR A 83 15.40 0.51 17.33
CA TYR A 83 14.65 -0.69 16.92
C TYR A 83 13.66 -1.12 17.98
N TYR A 84 12.45 -1.40 17.53
CA TYR A 84 11.35 -1.85 18.38
C TYR A 84 10.63 -3.03 17.72
N GLU A 85 10.28 -3.99 18.55
CA GLU A 85 9.38 -5.06 18.15
C GLU A 85 7.96 -4.71 18.58
N MET A 86 6.99 -4.82 17.67
CA MET A 86 5.59 -4.74 18.05
C MET A 86 5.23 -5.88 18.97
N SER A 87 4.72 -5.56 20.16
CA SER A 87 4.33 -6.57 21.18
C SER A 87 3.28 -7.52 20.59
N PRO A 88 3.31 -8.83 20.94
CA PRO A 88 2.20 -9.73 20.63
C PRO A 88 0.85 -9.24 21.15
N ASP A 89 0.84 -8.53 22.27
CA ASP A 89 -0.38 -8.04 22.95
C ASP A 89 -0.83 -6.66 22.45
N SER A 90 -0.09 -6.06 21.49
CA SER A 90 -0.49 -4.81 20.84
C SER A 90 -1.76 -5.01 20.01
N PRO A 91 -2.63 -3.97 19.89
CA PRO A 91 -3.63 -3.93 18.84
C PRO A 91 -3.01 -4.26 17.47
N GLN A 92 -3.73 -5.03 16.65
CA GLN A 92 -3.25 -5.47 15.34
C GLN A 92 -3.81 -4.58 14.21
N TYR A 93 -4.11 -3.34 14.50
CA TYR A 93 -4.58 -2.28 13.60
C TYR A 93 -4.00 -0.93 14.06
N ILE A 94 -4.06 0.08 13.19
CA ILE A 94 -3.62 1.45 13.47
C ILE A 94 -4.84 2.33 13.70
N SER A 95 -4.80 3.12 14.77
CA SER A 95 -5.81 4.13 15.10
C SER A 95 -5.13 5.34 15.73
N CYS A 96 -4.59 6.23 14.88
CA CYS A 96 -3.80 7.37 15.36
C CYS A 96 -4.61 8.28 16.28
N ASP A 97 -4.07 8.58 17.45
CA ASP A 97 -4.66 9.50 18.41
C ASP A 97 -4.49 10.95 18.02
N ILE A 98 -3.32 11.28 17.52
CA ILE A 98 -2.93 12.60 17.05
C ILE A 98 -2.35 12.48 15.64
N TYR A 99 -2.21 13.61 14.93
CA TYR A 99 -1.44 13.61 13.69
C TYR A 99 0.04 13.93 13.95
N SER A 100 0.91 13.52 13.02
CA SER A 100 2.33 13.87 13.02
C SER A 100 2.79 14.39 11.67
N GLY A 101 3.92 15.12 11.68
CA GLY A 101 4.65 15.53 10.47
C GLY A 101 6.12 15.70 10.77
N ARG A 102 6.98 15.40 9.79
CA ARG A 102 8.43 15.40 9.95
C ARG A 102 9.10 16.42 9.03
N ILE A 103 9.87 17.34 9.61
CA ILE A 103 10.67 18.34 8.92
C ILE A 103 12.15 17.98 9.13
N LYS A 104 12.72 17.23 8.19
CA LYS A 104 14.12 16.78 8.23
C LYS A 104 14.92 17.53 7.16
N ALA A 105 16.04 18.15 7.57
CA ALA A 105 16.99 18.78 6.66
C ALA A 105 17.58 17.74 5.70
N GLN A 106 17.89 18.16 4.48
CA GLN A 106 18.51 17.35 3.44
C GLN A 106 19.99 17.69 3.32
N LYS A 107 20.84 16.70 3.33
CA LYS A 107 22.32 16.90 3.33
C LYS A 107 22.81 17.69 2.11
N ALA A 108 22.19 17.47 0.96
CA ALA A 108 22.54 18.17 -0.29
C ALA A 108 22.38 19.69 -0.20
N TYR A 109 21.48 20.19 0.66
CA TYR A 109 21.24 21.64 0.80
C TYR A 109 22.11 22.32 1.88
N GLY A 110 23.05 21.61 2.52
CA GLY A 110 24.05 22.16 3.42
C GLY A 110 23.53 22.39 4.84
N ASP A 111 23.75 23.58 5.42
CA ASP A 111 23.46 23.90 6.83
C ASP A 111 21.99 23.61 7.23
N PRO A 112 21.74 22.65 8.12
CA PRO A 112 20.39 22.21 8.48
C PRO A 112 19.55 23.31 9.12
N TYR A 113 20.16 24.17 9.95
CA TYR A 113 19.43 25.25 10.62
C TYR A 113 18.94 26.30 9.62
N LYS A 114 19.77 26.64 8.62
CA LYS A 114 19.38 27.58 7.57
C LYS A 114 18.30 27.00 6.64
N GLN A 115 18.35 25.70 6.36
CA GLN A 115 17.31 25.01 5.60
C GLN A 115 15.99 25.07 6.33
N ILE A 116 15.95 24.64 7.60
CA ILE A 116 14.74 24.62 8.42
C ILE A 116 14.19 26.04 8.57
N ALA A 117 15.02 27.04 8.80
CA ALA A 117 14.57 28.44 8.92
C ALA A 117 13.88 28.90 7.63
N ARG A 118 14.51 28.69 6.44
CA ARG A 118 13.91 29.03 5.13
C ARG A 118 12.61 28.28 4.88
N TYR A 119 12.58 26.99 5.23
CA TYR A 119 11.38 26.19 5.10
C TYR A 119 10.24 26.74 5.97
N LEU A 120 10.51 27.07 7.24
CA LEU A 120 9.48 27.63 8.14
C LEU A 120 8.98 29.00 7.66
N GLU A 121 9.87 29.86 7.13
CA GLU A 121 9.48 31.13 6.50
C GLU A 121 8.53 30.88 5.31
N LYS A 122 8.85 29.91 4.45
CA LYS A 122 7.99 29.49 3.34
C LYS A 122 6.63 28.98 3.83
N ALA A 123 6.62 28.08 4.81
CA ALA A 123 5.38 27.53 5.38
C ALA A 123 4.50 28.63 5.96
N VAL A 124 5.07 29.58 6.72
CA VAL A 124 4.33 30.73 7.25
C VAL A 124 3.73 31.60 6.13
N ALA A 125 4.47 31.82 5.04
CA ALA A 125 3.97 32.56 3.89
C ALA A 125 2.77 31.86 3.24
N GLU A 126 2.87 30.54 2.97
CA GLU A 126 1.77 29.76 2.39
C GLU A 126 0.54 29.67 3.29
N HIS A 127 0.71 29.67 4.62
CA HIS A 127 -0.42 29.78 5.55
C HIS A 127 -1.16 31.12 5.45
N ARG A 128 -0.43 32.23 5.24
CA ARG A 128 -1.03 33.56 5.09
C ARG A 128 -1.75 33.71 3.75
N ASP A 129 -1.22 33.10 2.71
CA ASP A 129 -1.71 33.18 1.34
C ASP A 129 -2.48 31.92 0.91
N ALA A 130 -3.11 31.21 1.88
CA ALA A 130 -3.87 30.01 1.61
C ALA A 130 -4.92 30.21 0.52
N THR A 131 -4.89 29.35 -0.50
CA THR A 131 -5.82 29.34 -1.63
C THR A 131 -6.93 28.29 -1.41
N PRO A 132 -8.08 28.41 -2.11
CA PRO A 132 -9.00 27.26 -2.22
C PRO A 132 -8.28 26.07 -2.86
N PHE A 133 -8.74 24.84 -2.56
CA PHE A 133 -8.27 23.65 -3.25
C PHE A 133 -9.06 23.48 -4.55
N ASP A 134 -8.54 24.03 -5.65
CA ASP A 134 -9.23 24.04 -6.94
C ASP A 134 -8.32 23.76 -8.17
N GLN A 135 -7.03 23.54 -7.96
CA GLN A 135 -6.07 23.20 -9.01
C GLN A 135 -5.36 21.88 -8.69
N PHE A 136 -5.67 20.85 -9.44
CA PHE A 136 -5.20 19.48 -9.20
C PHE A 136 -4.47 18.89 -10.41
N VAL A 137 -3.36 18.19 -10.17
CA VAL A 137 -2.65 17.43 -11.19
C VAL A 137 -2.42 16.00 -10.70
N SER A 138 -2.93 15.02 -11.43
CA SER A 138 -2.57 13.62 -11.23
C SER A 138 -1.64 13.15 -12.34
N TYR A 139 -0.58 12.49 -11.94
CA TYR A 139 0.34 11.84 -12.86
C TYR A 139 0.36 10.32 -12.62
N THR A 140 0.12 9.55 -13.67
CA THR A 140 0.18 8.10 -13.66
C THR A 140 1.39 7.64 -14.49
N GLY A 141 2.43 7.19 -13.78
CA GLY A 141 3.66 6.67 -14.35
C GLY A 141 3.54 5.26 -14.92
N HIS A 142 4.66 4.68 -15.30
CA HIS A 142 4.76 3.28 -15.70
C HIS A 142 4.66 2.36 -14.48
N GLY A 143 3.95 1.24 -14.61
CA GLY A 143 3.86 0.23 -13.55
C GLY A 143 2.56 -0.55 -13.56
N SER A 144 2.41 -1.49 -12.63
CA SER A 144 1.29 -2.43 -12.63
C SER A 144 -0.08 -1.76 -12.46
N TYR A 145 -0.22 -0.85 -11.50
CA TYR A 145 -1.45 -0.07 -11.31
C TYR A 145 -1.63 0.92 -12.45
N SER A 146 -0.60 1.69 -12.72
CA SER A 146 -0.60 2.77 -13.70
C SER A 146 -0.86 2.28 -15.14
N ASN A 147 -0.67 1.01 -15.42
CA ASN A 147 -1.01 0.43 -16.72
C ASN A 147 -2.52 0.20 -16.92
N SER A 148 -3.33 0.28 -15.85
CA SER A 148 -4.77 0.12 -15.95
C SER A 148 -5.45 1.41 -16.42
N LEU A 149 -5.99 1.40 -17.66
CA LEU A 149 -6.83 2.51 -18.15
C LEU A 149 -8.13 2.67 -17.37
N ILE A 150 -8.65 1.57 -16.84
CA ILE A 150 -9.88 1.57 -16.05
C ILE A 150 -9.63 2.28 -14.71
N ALA A 151 -8.55 1.92 -14.01
CA ALA A 151 -8.18 2.58 -12.76
C ALA A 151 -7.92 4.08 -12.96
N TRP A 152 -7.22 4.45 -14.01
CA TRP A 152 -6.97 5.85 -14.37
C TRP A 152 -8.25 6.66 -14.65
N ARG A 153 -9.23 6.04 -15.32
CA ARG A 153 -10.55 6.66 -15.54
C ARG A 153 -11.33 6.78 -14.23
N ASP A 154 -11.32 5.74 -13.40
CA ASP A 154 -12.09 5.71 -12.15
C ASP A 154 -11.57 6.76 -11.14
N GLU A 155 -10.29 7.09 -11.17
CA GLU A 155 -9.71 8.20 -10.40
C GLU A 155 -10.41 9.54 -10.69
N GLN A 156 -10.69 9.82 -11.96
CA GLN A 156 -11.37 11.05 -12.36
C GLN A 156 -12.78 11.11 -11.78
N GLN A 157 -13.48 9.97 -11.76
CA GLN A 157 -14.80 9.86 -11.14
C GLN A 157 -14.74 10.09 -9.63
N LEU A 158 -13.71 9.56 -8.93
CA LEU A 158 -13.57 9.76 -7.49
C LEU A 158 -13.40 11.23 -7.12
N LEU A 159 -12.63 11.96 -7.90
CA LEU A 159 -12.43 13.40 -7.68
C LEU A 159 -13.72 14.20 -7.94
N ASP A 160 -14.49 13.83 -8.96
CA ASP A 160 -15.79 14.44 -9.23
C ASP A 160 -16.77 14.18 -8.07
N GLU A 161 -16.78 12.97 -7.50
CA GLU A 161 -17.59 12.65 -6.32
C GLU A 161 -17.19 13.47 -5.07
N GLN A 162 -15.88 13.71 -4.88
CA GLN A 162 -15.35 14.36 -3.68
C GLN A 162 -15.41 15.90 -3.74
N PHE A 163 -15.31 16.49 -4.92
CA PHE A 163 -15.21 17.94 -5.10
C PHE A 163 -16.36 18.55 -5.88
N GLY A 164 -17.33 17.73 -6.32
CA GLY A 164 -18.51 18.22 -7.05
C GLY A 164 -18.13 19.08 -8.26
N ASP A 165 -18.61 20.32 -8.28
CA ASP A 165 -18.40 21.21 -9.42
C ASP A 165 -16.99 21.76 -9.58
N VAL A 166 -16.09 21.60 -8.59
CA VAL A 166 -14.76 22.24 -8.60
C VAL A 166 -13.94 21.76 -9.78
N PHE A 167 -13.83 20.45 -9.97
CA PHE A 167 -13.04 19.84 -11.04
C PHE A 167 -13.84 19.57 -12.32
N SER A 168 -15.12 19.84 -12.34
CA SER A 168 -15.94 19.80 -13.56
C SER A 168 -15.66 20.96 -14.52
N ARG A 169 -15.00 22.02 -14.02
CA ARG A 169 -14.63 23.18 -14.83
C ARG A 169 -13.38 22.91 -15.63
N THR A 170 -13.32 23.47 -16.83
CA THR A 170 -12.15 23.37 -17.72
C THR A 170 -10.89 23.91 -17.01
N HIS A 171 -9.80 23.14 -17.05
CA HIS A 171 -8.47 23.47 -16.54
C HIS A 171 -8.25 23.36 -15.01
N ASN A 172 -9.24 22.99 -14.22
CA ASN A 172 -9.07 22.82 -12.78
C ASN A 172 -8.37 21.49 -12.41
N ALA A 173 -8.52 20.45 -13.23
CA ALA A 173 -7.85 19.17 -13.01
C ALA A 173 -7.17 18.68 -14.28
N LYS A 174 -5.96 18.14 -14.14
CA LYS A 174 -5.22 17.47 -15.21
C LYS A 174 -4.88 16.05 -14.81
N PHE A 175 -5.17 15.10 -15.70
CA PHE A 175 -4.84 13.69 -15.55
C PHE A 175 -3.83 13.32 -16.62
N LEU A 176 -2.58 13.21 -16.23
CA LEU A 176 -1.46 12.89 -17.09
C LEU A 176 -1.10 11.42 -16.95
N ARG A 177 -0.80 10.78 -18.07
CA ARG A 177 -0.36 9.39 -18.08
C ARG A 177 0.89 9.25 -18.96
N TYR A 178 1.85 8.49 -18.49
CA TYR A 178 3.15 8.31 -19.13
C TYR A 178 3.06 7.95 -20.64
N SER A 179 2.03 7.21 -21.05
CA SER A 179 1.86 6.72 -22.42
C SER A 179 1.09 7.68 -23.33
N MET A 180 0.64 8.82 -22.83
CA MET A 180 -0.18 9.78 -23.59
C MET A 180 0.62 10.93 -24.17
N GLN A 181 1.86 11.11 -23.72
CA GLN A 181 2.68 12.26 -24.11
C GLN A 181 4.09 11.84 -24.49
N PRO A 182 4.62 12.34 -25.61
CA PRO A 182 6.05 12.35 -25.84
C PRO A 182 6.73 13.28 -24.83
N PHE A 183 8.00 13.02 -24.50
CA PHE A 183 8.78 13.85 -23.58
C PHE A 183 8.09 14.08 -22.22
N VAL A 184 7.64 12.97 -21.62
CA VAL A 184 6.87 12.93 -20.36
C VAL A 184 7.55 13.72 -19.25
N LYS A 185 8.86 13.56 -19.04
CA LYS A 185 9.61 14.23 -17.99
C LYS A 185 9.53 15.75 -18.12
N GLU A 186 9.80 16.28 -19.30
CA GLU A 186 9.78 17.72 -19.58
C GLU A 186 8.39 18.31 -19.43
N SER A 187 7.37 17.56 -19.85
CA SER A 187 5.96 17.97 -19.68
C SER A 187 5.57 18.01 -18.22
N LEU A 188 5.96 16.99 -17.45
CA LEU A 188 5.64 16.91 -16.03
C LEU A 188 6.37 17.98 -15.22
N ILE A 189 7.66 18.25 -15.51
CA ILE A 189 8.41 19.34 -14.87
C ILE A 189 7.70 20.68 -15.05
N ARG A 190 7.10 20.94 -16.23
CA ARG A 190 6.31 22.17 -16.43
C ARG A 190 5.10 22.24 -15.50
N GLU A 191 4.42 21.13 -15.27
CA GLU A 191 3.29 21.07 -14.32
C GLU A 191 3.76 21.24 -12.87
N VAL A 192 4.87 20.60 -12.48
CA VAL A 192 5.46 20.73 -11.14
C VAL A 192 5.86 22.18 -10.83
N ARG A 193 6.26 22.93 -11.85
CA ARG A 193 6.66 24.35 -11.76
C ARG A 193 5.50 25.34 -11.75
N ARG A 194 4.28 24.90 -12.04
CA ARG A 194 3.13 25.81 -12.04
C ARG A 194 2.89 26.34 -10.63
N ASP A 195 2.75 27.64 -10.49
CA ASP A 195 2.52 28.33 -9.21
C ASP A 195 1.06 28.32 -8.74
N ASP A 196 0.13 28.01 -9.66
CA ASP A 196 -1.29 27.90 -9.42
C ASP A 196 -1.74 26.50 -8.94
N VAL A 197 -0.89 25.47 -9.00
CA VAL A 197 -1.26 24.10 -8.60
C VAL A 197 -1.31 23.98 -7.07
N ASP A 198 -2.44 23.53 -6.55
CA ASP A 198 -2.63 23.29 -5.12
C ASP A 198 -2.09 21.93 -4.71
N MET A 199 -2.45 20.90 -5.45
CA MET A 199 -2.05 19.53 -5.15
C MET A 199 -1.62 18.75 -6.38
N MET A 200 -0.59 17.91 -6.19
CA MET A 200 -0.20 16.87 -7.15
C MET A 200 -0.24 15.49 -6.52
N VAL A 201 -0.62 14.50 -7.33
CA VAL A 201 -0.52 13.07 -6.97
C VAL A 201 0.33 12.37 -8.02
N PHE A 202 1.31 11.58 -7.55
CA PHE A 202 2.15 10.74 -8.39
C PHE A 202 1.88 9.27 -8.09
N HIS A 203 1.25 8.56 -9.05
CA HIS A 203 1.12 7.11 -9.05
C HIS A 203 2.25 6.51 -9.87
N GLU A 204 3.35 6.13 -9.22
CA GLU A 204 4.55 5.71 -9.93
C GLU A 204 5.41 4.74 -9.10
N HIS A 205 6.44 4.20 -9.70
CA HIS A 205 7.50 3.55 -8.94
C HIS A 205 8.42 4.60 -8.31
N GLY A 206 8.96 4.30 -7.13
CA GLY A 206 9.85 5.20 -6.42
C GLY A 206 10.99 4.48 -5.70
N MET A 207 12.04 5.24 -5.47
CA MET A 207 13.16 4.94 -4.58
C MET A 207 13.48 6.21 -3.79
N PRO A 208 14.26 6.16 -2.71
CA PRO A 208 14.57 7.38 -1.94
C PRO A 208 15.12 8.52 -2.81
N HIS A 209 15.93 8.18 -3.79
CA HIS A 209 16.65 9.13 -4.64
C HIS A 209 16.03 9.37 -6.02
N ARG A 210 14.87 8.75 -6.33
CA ARG A 210 14.29 8.82 -7.68
C ARG A 210 12.80 8.59 -7.74
N GLN A 211 12.12 9.36 -8.57
CA GLN A 211 10.79 9.11 -9.11
C GLN A 211 10.94 8.44 -10.48
N TYR A 212 10.24 7.32 -10.71
CA TYR A 212 10.24 6.60 -11.98
C TYR A 212 8.99 6.96 -12.79
N LEU A 213 9.13 7.87 -13.73
CA LEU A 213 8.02 8.41 -14.51
C LEU A 213 7.57 7.46 -15.61
N SER A 214 8.53 6.89 -16.36
CA SER A 214 8.23 5.96 -17.45
C SER A 214 9.17 4.76 -17.40
N GLY A 215 8.75 3.65 -18.04
CA GLY A 215 9.61 2.45 -18.14
C GLY A 215 10.65 2.56 -19.23
N THR A 216 10.41 3.41 -20.22
CA THR A 216 11.27 3.60 -21.37
C THR A 216 11.22 5.07 -21.83
N PRO A 217 12.26 5.59 -22.46
CA PRO A 217 12.21 6.86 -23.18
C PRO A 217 11.15 6.82 -24.29
N TYR A 218 10.71 7.98 -24.71
CA TYR A 218 9.75 8.08 -25.82
C TYR A 218 10.36 7.55 -27.12
N VAL A 219 9.58 6.78 -27.87
CA VAL A 219 9.98 6.10 -29.10
C VAL A 219 9.06 6.58 -30.24
N GLU A 220 9.61 7.27 -31.22
CA GLU A 220 8.87 7.80 -32.38
C GLU A 220 9.04 6.93 -33.64
N SER A 221 10.17 6.25 -33.77
CA SER A 221 10.54 5.49 -34.96
C SER A 221 10.88 4.03 -34.68
N ALA A 222 10.98 3.23 -35.71
CA ALA A 222 11.45 1.86 -35.60
C ALA A 222 12.93 1.80 -35.14
N GLU A 223 13.73 2.80 -35.55
CA GLU A 223 15.11 2.96 -35.12
C GLU A 223 15.22 3.24 -33.63
N ASP A 224 14.35 4.11 -33.09
CA ASP A 224 14.28 4.38 -31.65
C ASP A 224 13.84 3.14 -30.87
N ALA A 225 12.88 2.37 -31.41
CA ALA A 225 12.42 1.12 -30.80
C ALA A 225 13.56 0.07 -30.77
N ALA A 226 14.36 -0.02 -31.84
CA ALA A 226 15.51 -0.88 -31.89
C ALA A 226 16.60 -0.44 -30.89
N ALA A 227 16.90 0.86 -30.83
CA ALA A 227 17.86 1.42 -29.87
C ALA A 227 17.44 1.17 -28.42
N GLU A 228 16.17 1.32 -28.08
CA GLU A 228 15.63 1.04 -26.74
C GLU A 228 15.67 -0.46 -26.41
N MET A 229 15.37 -1.32 -27.37
CA MET A 229 15.54 -2.77 -27.19
C MET A 229 17.01 -3.15 -26.93
N GLN A 230 17.93 -2.57 -27.68
CA GLN A 230 19.37 -2.74 -27.46
C GLN A 230 19.79 -2.25 -26.08
N ARG A 231 19.32 -1.07 -25.66
CA ARG A 231 19.56 -0.53 -24.31
C ARG A 231 19.08 -1.48 -23.23
N SER A 232 17.84 -1.97 -23.32
CA SER A 232 17.25 -2.91 -22.37
C SER A 232 18.02 -4.22 -22.28
N LEU A 233 18.50 -4.75 -23.41
CA LEU A 233 19.32 -5.96 -23.43
C LEU A 233 20.72 -5.73 -22.86
N ARG A 234 21.36 -4.57 -23.11
CA ARG A 234 22.64 -4.19 -22.50
C ARG A 234 22.52 -4.03 -20.99
N GLU A 235 21.46 -3.38 -20.52
CA GLU A 235 21.18 -3.22 -19.10
C GLU A 235 21.02 -4.61 -18.41
N LEU A 236 20.26 -5.50 -19.04
CA LEU A 236 20.11 -6.86 -18.55
C LEU A 236 21.44 -7.62 -18.52
N ALA A 237 22.27 -7.45 -19.56
CA ALA A 237 23.59 -8.10 -19.64
C ALA A 237 24.57 -7.65 -18.55
N ARG A 238 24.43 -6.40 -18.07
CA ARG A 238 25.25 -5.83 -16.99
C ARG A 238 24.87 -6.30 -15.59
N ARG A 239 23.70 -6.95 -15.42
CA ARG A 239 23.29 -7.43 -14.09
C ARG A 239 24.25 -8.49 -13.57
N PRO A 240 24.64 -8.44 -12.29
CA PRO A 240 25.51 -9.43 -11.68
C PRO A 240 25.00 -10.88 -11.83
N GLY A 241 25.90 -11.83 -11.89
CA GLY A 241 25.58 -13.25 -11.99
C GLY A 241 25.13 -13.66 -13.39
N SER A 242 23.87 -14.08 -13.54
CA SER A 242 23.32 -14.60 -14.81
C SER A 242 22.82 -13.53 -15.79
N GLY A 243 23.18 -12.25 -15.60
CA GLY A 243 22.67 -11.15 -16.44
C GLY A 243 22.92 -11.37 -17.92
N ARG A 244 24.13 -11.77 -18.30
CA ARG A 244 24.50 -12.01 -19.72
C ARG A 244 23.76 -13.19 -20.33
N GLU A 245 23.55 -14.28 -19.56
CA GLU A 245 22.73 -15.41 -20.00
C GLU A 245 21.26 -15.03 -20.18
N SER A 246 20.74 -14.24 -19.26
CA SER A 246 19.37 -13.71 -19.32
C SER A 246 19.17 -12.81 -20.53
N ALA A 247 20.15 -11.96 -20.86
CA ALA A 247 20.12 -11.13 -22.08
C ALA A 247 20.15 -11.99 -23.33
N ALA A 248 21.01 -13.00 -23.38
CA ALA A 248 21.11 -13.94 -24.51
C ALA A 248 19.78 -14.69 -24.72
N LYS A 249 19.19 -15.21 -23.66
CA LYS A 249 17.91 -15.90 -23.72
C LYS A 249 16.80 -14.97 -24.23
N ARG A 250 16.69 -13.77 -23.69
CA ARG A 250 15.68 -12.78 -24.09
C ARG A 250 15.86 -12.29 -25.53
N ALA A 251 17.10 -12.15 -25.99
CA ALA A 251 17.39 -11.82 -27.38
C ALA A 251 16.97 -12.95 -28.31
N ALA A 252 17.35 -14.21 -28.00
CA ALA A 252 16.99 -15.39 -28.79
C ALA A 252 15.45 -15.56 -28.88
N GLU A 253 14.70 -15.38 -27.81
CA GLU A 253 13.22 -15.43 -27.81
C GLU A 253 12.59 -14.44 -28.78
N LYS A 254 13.32 -13.37 -29.14
CA LYS A 254 12.89 -12.32 -30.09
C LYS A 254 13.53 -12.47 -31.47
N GLY A 255 14.31 -13.54 -31.72
CA GLY A 255 15.05 -13.72 -32.96
C GLY A 255 16.23 -12.77 -33.16
N LEU A 256 16.77 -12.22 -32.05
CA LEU A 256 17.88 -11.28 -32.05
C LEU A 256 19.18 -11.98 -31.68
N ASP A 257 20.30 -11.52 -32.20
CA ASP A 257 21.64 -12.08 -31.95
C ASP A 257 22.42 -11.29 -30.88
N SER A 258 23.65 -11.68 -30.61
CA SER A 258 24.49 -11.09 -29.58
C SER A 258 24.93 -9.65 -29.89
N THR A 259 24.83 -9.18 -31.13
CA THR A 259 25.20 -7.78 -31.50
C THR A 259 24.32 -6.76 -30.79
N TRP A 260 23.13 -7.18 -30.35
CA TRP A 260 22.18 -6.34 -29.65
C TRP A 260 22.59 -6.00 -28.21
N TYR A 261 23.54 -6.73 -27.61
CA TYR A 261 23.97 -6.52 -26.22
C TYR A 261 25.48 -6.72 -25.97
N ASN A 262 26.28 -7.11 -26.98
CA ASN A 262 27.69 -7.42 -26.78
C ASN A 262 28.55 -6.19 -26.40
N ARG A 263 28.10 -4.97 -26.74
CA ARG A 263 28.72 -3.70 -26.41
C ARG A 263 28.30 -3.11 -25.04
N ALA A 264 27.72 -3.93 -24.16
CA ALA A 264 27.14 -3.48 -22.91
C ALA A 264 28.11 -2.71 -22.00
N GLU A 265 29.40 -3.09 -22.00
CA GLU A 265 30.43 -2.49 -21.13
C GLU A 265 31.24 -1.37 -21.82
N GLU A 266 30.93 -1.03 -23.06
CA GLU A 266 31.64 0.05 -23.76
C GLU A 266 31.29 1.41 -23.17
N PRO A 267 32.29 2.29 -22.88
CA PRO A 267 32.04 3.59 -22.23
C PRO A 267 31.02 4.45 -22.93
N GLU A 268 31.01 4.45 -24.28
CA GLU A 268 30.03 5.21 -25.06
C GLU A 268 28.60 4.67 -24.89
N MET A 269 28.42 3.34 -24.84
CA MET A 269 27.12 2.73 -24.61
C MET A 269 26.63 2.99 -23.19
N LEU A 270 27.52 2.92 -22.19
CA LEU A 270 27.19 3.28 -20.81
C LEU A 270 26.72 4.74 -20.71
N ARG A 271 27.41 5.67 -21.39
CA ARG A 271 27.03 7.09 -21.41
C ARG A 271 25.68 7.32 -22.09
N LEU A 272 25.43 6.71 -23.24
CA LEU A 272 24.16 6.81 -23.96
C LEU A 272 22.99 6.20 -23.17
N ASP A 273 23.21 5.03 -22.58
CA ASP A 273 22.21 4.33 -21.76
C ASP A 273 21.88 5.14 -20.49
N SER A 274 22.88 5.80 -19.86
CA SER A 274 22.67 6.68 -18.71
C SER A 274 21.83 7.93 -19.08
N ILE A 275 22.12 8.56 -20.22
CA ILE A 275 21.33 9.72 -20.70
C ILE A 275 19.87 9.30 -20.96
N ALA A 276 19.67 8.14 -21.59
CA ALA A 276 18.32 7.62 -21.84
C ALA A 276 17.59 7.32 -20.53
N ASP A 277 18.29 6.73 -19.55
CA ASP A 277 17.73 6.41 -18.24
C ASP A 277 17.31 7.68 -17.47
N LEU A 278 18.12 8.74 -17.47
CA LEU A 278 17.79 10.02 -16.84
C LEU A 278 16.49 10.66 -17.38
N ARG A 279 16.10 10.33 -18.61
CA ARG A 279 14.83 10.82 -19.21
C ARG A 279 13.60 10.10 -18.65
N THR A 280 13.77 8.95 -17.98
CA THR A 280 12.67 8.15 -17.49
C THR A 280 12.27 8.46 -16.04
N GLY A 281 12.95 9.40 -15.37
CA GLY A 281 12.64 9.74 -13.97
C GLY A 281 13.17 11.12 -13.55
N ILE A 282 12.74 11.57 -12.38
CA ILE A 282 13.28 12.75 -11.69
C ILE A 282 14.20 12.23 -10.58
N ILE A 283 15.43 12.73 -10.54
CA ILE A 283 16.43 12.41 -9.52
C ILE A 283 16.60 13.56 -8.52
N LEU A 284 17.20 13.29 -7.36
CA LEU A 284 17.37 14.28 -6.28
C LEU A 284 18.03 15.58 -6.76
N GLU A 285 19.07 15.47 -7.57
CA GLU A 285 19.88 16.59 -8.05
C GLU A 285 19.09 17.57 -8.93
N GLU A 286 17.96 17.14 -9.47
CA GLU A 286 17.12 17.97 -10.33
C GLU A 286 16.08 18.77 -9.55
N VAL A 287 15.68 18.30 -8.35
CA VAL A 287 14.53 18.84 -7.62
C VAL A 287 14.72 20.31 -7.24
N GLU A 288 15.94 20.72 -6.85
CA GLU A 288 16.22 22.11 -6.53
C GLU A 288 15.97 23.04 -7.73
N ALA A 289 16.44 22.64 -8.91
CA ALA A 289 16.26 23.42 -10.15
C ALA A 289 14.82 23.36 -10.67
N ILE A 290 14.09 22.28 -10.36
CA ILE A 290 12.66 22.16 -10.68
C ILE A 290 11.84 23.13 -9.86
N ALA A 291 12.17 23.36 -8.59
CA ALA A 291 11.45 24.26 -7.68
C ALA A 291 9.93 23.93 -7.61
N PRO A 292 9.53 22.82 -6.96
CA PRO A 292 8.14 22.37 -6.91
C PRO A 292 7.20 23.40 -6.26
N ASN A 293 6.07 23.67 -6.92
CA ASN A 293 5.13 24.71 -6.49
C ASN A 293 3.78 24.21 -5.96
N ALA A 294 3.38 22.97 -6.26
CA ALA A 294 2.18 22.39 -5.61
C ALA A 294 2.38 22.40 -4.09
N ARG A 295 1.45 23.02 -3.36
CA ARG A 295 1.53 23.17 -1.88
C ARG A 295 1.55 21.85 -1.18
N PHE A 296 0.80 20.88 -1.71
CA PHE A 296 0.73 19.52 -1.21
C PHE A 296 1.02 18.51 -2.32
N VAL A 297 1.90 17.54 -2.06
CA VAL A 297 2.24 16.48 -3.02
C VAL A 297 2.07 15.12 -2.36
N VAL A 298 1.32 14.23 -3.00
CA VAL A 298 1.20 12.82 -2.61
C VAL A 298 2.07 11.97 -3.52
N PHE A 299 3.01 11.25 -2.93
CA PHE A 299 3.79 10.20 -3.59
C PHE A 299 3.16 8.83 -3.28
N ASP A 300 2.24 8.40 -4.13
CA ASP A 300 1.78 7.01 -4.16
C ASP A 300 2.83 6.15 -4.86
N ALA A 301 4.00 6.08 -4.23
CA ALA A 301 5.23 5.50 -4.71
C ALA A 301 6.05 4.89 -3.57
N CYS A 302 6.83 3.85 -3.88
CA CYS A 302 7.69 3.19 -2.90
C CYS A 302 8.85 4.12 -2.51
N TYR A 303 9.22 4.12 -1.22
CA TYR A 303 10.45 4.72 -0.68
C TYR A 303 10.68 6.22 -0.91
N ASN A 304 9.84 6.96 -1.62
CA ASN A 304 10.05 8.38 -1.83
C ASN A 304 10.01 9.22 -0.54
N GLY A 305 9.43 8.67 0.53
CA GLY A 305 9.42 9.24 1.87
C GLY A 305 10.36 8.52 2.85
N ASP A 306 11.39 7.83 2.39
CA ASP A 306 12.30 7.09 3.26
C ASP A 306 13.26 8.04 3.99
N TYR A 307 12.78 8.56 5.10
CA TYR A 307 13.53 9.49 5.96
C TYR A 307 14.66 8.85 6.78
N ARG A 308 14.98 7.55 6.55
CA ARG A 308 16.23 6.95 6.99
C ARG A 308 17.41 7.56 6.27
N GLU A 309 17.20 7.90 4.98
CA GLU A 309 18.23 8.48 4.14
C GLU A 309 18.52 9.95 4.51
N ASP A 310 19.75 10.39 4.25
CA ASP A 310 20.17 11.80 4.44
C ASP A 310 19.53 12.73 3.42
N ASP A 311 19.22 12.19 2.23
CA ASP A 311 18.54 12.85 1.11
C ASP A 311 17.48 11.93 0.53
N PHE A 312 16.25 12.42 0.38
CA PHE A 312 15.12 11.66 -0.20
C PHE A 312 14.13 12.60 -0.90
N ILE A 313 13.44 12.07 -1.91
CA ILE A 313 12.59 12.85 -2.84
C ILE A 313 11.59 13.75 -2.10
N ALA A 314 10.79 13.22 -1.19
CA ALA A 314 9.77 13.99 -0.49
C ALA A 314 10.38 15.11 0.37
N GLY A 315 11.56 14.87 0.98
CA GLY A 315 12.33 15.87 1.70
C GLY A 315 12.87 16.96 0.80
N HIS A 316 13.41 16.60 -0.37
CA HIS A 316 13.87 17.57 -1.37
C HIS A 316 12.73 18.46 -1.88
N TYR A 317 11.53 17.92 -2.11
CA TYR A 317 10.38 18.72 -2.54
C TYR A 317 10.04 19.84 -1.58
N ILE A 318 10.05 19.58 -0.27
CA ILE A 318 9.73 20.60 0.73
C ILE A 318 10.89 21.56 1.00
N MET A 319 12.15 21.14 0.83
CA MET A 319 13.33 21.98 1.11
C MET A 319 13.78 22.80 -0.09
N ALA A 320 13.43 22.40 -1.31
CA ALA A 320 13.70 23.12 -2.55
C ALA A 320 13.07 24.53 -2.55
N PRO A 321 13.56 25.47 -3.38
CA PRO A 321 12.81 26.67 -3.74
C PRO A 321 11.44 26.31 -4.29
N GLY A 322 10.52 27.23 -4.30
CA GLY A 322 9.13 26.98 -4.71
C GLY A 322 8.17 26.91 -3.50
N ARG A 323 6.94 26.52 -3.76
CA ARG A 323 5.83 26.68 -2.81
C ARG A 323 5.43 25.38 -2.10
N CYS A 324 6.06 24.24 -2.39
CA CYS A 324 5.75 22.98 -1.76
C CYS A 324 6.10 23.01 -0.26
N VAL A 325 5.10 22.86 0.59
CA VAL A 325 5.25 22.89 2.07
C VAL A 325 4.99 21.55 2.72
N THR A 326 4.26 20.65 2.04
CA THR A 326 3.91 19.37 2.62
C THR A 326 3.87 18.29 1.55
N THR A 327 4.41 17.13 1.89
CA THR A 327 4.24 15.92 1.08
C THR A 327 3.70 14.78 1.94
N PHE A 328 3.02 13.83 1.31
CA PHE A 328 2.62 12.56 1.91
C PHE A 328 3.31 11.45 1.13
N ALA A 329 4.14 10.66 1.80
CA ALA A 329 5.03 9.71 1.14
C ALA A 329 5.31 8.48 2.01
N ASN A 330 5.88 7.43 1.40
CA ASN A 330 6.03 6.13 2.00
C ASN A 330 7.50 5.82 2.31
N SER A 331 7.75 5.31 3.51
CA SER A 331 9.10 4.99 4.00
C SER A 331 9.63 3.63 3.53
N VAL A 332 8.75 2.74 3.04
CA VAL A 332 9.09 1.46 2.42
C VAL A 332 8.23 1.26 1.17
N ASN A 333 8.28 0.06 0.55
CA ASN A 333 7.45 -0.21 -0.61
C ASN A 333 5.95 -0.24 -0.27
N VAL A 334 5.15 0.31 -1.15
CA VAL A 334 3.71 0.50 -1.02
C VAL A 334 2.96 -0.19 -2.16
N LEU A 335 1.71 -0.54 -1.90
CA LEU A 335 0.76 -0.89 -2.95
C LEU A 335 0.10 0.40 -3.45
N GLN A 336 0.37 0.77 -4.69
CA GLN A 336 -0.05 2.03 -5.32
C GLN A 336 -1.57 2.28 -5.37
N ASP A 337 -2.38 1.44 -4.88
CA ASP A 337 -3.82 1.48 -5.08
C ASP A 337 -4.60 1.94 -3.87
N LYS A 338 -3.95 2.36 -2.78
CA LYS A 338 -4.71 2.29 -1.55
C LYS A 338 -5.38 3.57 -1.15
N SER A 339 -4.72 4.63 -0.97
CA SER A 339 -5.27 5.69 -0.12
C SER A 339 -5.03 7.08 -0.63
N ALA A 340 -4.51 7.18 -1.85
CA ALA A 340 -4.20 8.48 -2.42
C ALA A 340 -5.42 9.41 -2.58
N PHE A 341 -6.63 8.84 -2.52
CA PHE A 341 -7.89 9.59 -2.65
C PHE A 341 -8.81 9.46 -1.43
N ASP A 342 -8.40 8.72 -0.40
CA ASP A 342 -9.22 8.57 0.80
C ASP A 342 -9.42 9.93 1.47
N LEU A 343 -10.68 10.34 1.65
CA LEU A 343 -11.05 11.58 2.35
C LEU A 343 -10.48 12.89 1.75
N LEU A 344 -10.07 12.88 0.47
CA LEU A 344 -9.45 14.05 -0.16
C LEU A 344 -10.36 15.27 -0.18
N GLY A 345 -11.67 15.07 -0.33
CA GLY A 345 -12.67 16.14 -0.30
C GLY A 345 -12.61 16.96 0.99
N LEU A 346 -12.19 16.38 2.11
CA LEU A 346 -12.03 17.12 3.37
C LEU A 346 -10.93 18.18 3.32
N LEU A 347 -9.92 18.01 2.43
CA LEU A 347 -8.90 19.05 2.21
C LEU A 347 -9.52 20.28 1.55
N GLY A 348 -10.47 20.10 0.63
CA GLY A 348 -11.26 21.18 0.05
C GLY A 348 -12.12 21.91 1.07
N GLU A 349 -12.53 21.21 2.13
CA GLU A 349 -13.23 21.80 3.28
C GLU A 349 -12.28 22.43 4.31
N GLY A 350 -10.99 22.48 4.01
CA GLY A 350 -9.98 23.12 4.86
C GLY A 350 -9.52 22.29 6.04
N LEU A 351 -9.67 20.97 5.99
CA LEU A 351 -9.07 20.09 6.99
C LEU A 351 -7.53 20.18 6.90
N ARG A 352 -6.86 20.23 8.06
CA ARG A 352 -5.39 20.18 8.12
C ARG A 352 -4.88 18.88 7.51
N ILE A 353 -3.79 18.95 6.75
CA ILE A 353 -3.20 17.76 6.09
C ILE A 353 -2.86 16.67 7.12
N GLY A 354 -2.32 17.02 8.28
CA GLY A 354 -2.08 16.05 9.34
C GLY A 354 -3.36 15.38 9.83
N ALA A 355 -4.43 16.15 10.02
CA ALA A 355 -5.72 15.61 10.44
C ALA A 355 -6.36 14.71 9.36
N TRP A 356 -6.11 14.97 8.08
CA TRP A 356 -6.44 14.07 6.98
C TRP A 356 -5.60 12.79 7.04
N ALA A 357 -4.26 12.92 7.14
CA ALA A 357 -3.32 11.82 7.10
C ALA A 357 -3.50 10.81 8.25
N LYS A 358 -3.92 11.26 9.44
CA LYS A 358 -4.16 10.36 10.58
C LYS A 358 -5.29 9.35 10.34
N ASN A 359 -6.18 9.60 9.39
CA ASN A 359 -7.25 8.66 9.03
C ASN A 359 -6.78 7.61 7.98
N ILE A 360 -5.51 7.69 7.54
CA ILE A 360 -4.88 6.71 6.66
C ILE A 360 -4.12 5.73 7.54
N HIS A 361 -4.75 4.62 7.85
CA HIS A 361 -4.30 3.64 8.84
C HIS A 361 -3.23 2.69 8.25
N ILE A 362 -2.09 3.25 7.80
CA ILE A 362 -0.98 2.53 7.17
C ILE A 362 0.32 2.87 7.89
N LEU A 363 1.15 1.84 8.17
CA LEU A 363 2.36 1.97 8.96
C LEU A 363 3.46 2.78 8.26
N GLU A 364 3.60 2.65 6.94
CA GLU A 364 4.67 3.24 6.14
C GLU A 364 4.40 4.64 5.59
N SER A 365 3.19 5.17 5.72
CA SER A 365 2.81 6.45 5.11
C SER A 365 2.89 7.62 6.09
N HIS A 366 3.58 8.69 5.70
CA HIS A 366 3.90 9.82 6.60
C HIS A 366 3.74 11.17 5.92
N VAL A 367 3.42 12.17 6.72
CA VAL A 367 3.53 13.58 6.33
C VAL A 367 4.99 14.02 6.50
N ILE A 368 5.59 14.47 5.40
CA ILE A 368 6.90 15.12 5.39
C ILE A 368 6.66 16.61 5.14
N GLY A 369 7.05 17.45 6.09
CA GLY A 369 6.74 18.87 6.09
C GLY A 369 5.74 19.27 7.17
N ASP A 370 4.99 20.32 6.92
CA ASP A 370 4.05 20.93 7.86
C ASP A 370 2.69 20.23 7.86
N PRO A 371 2.33 19.45 8.89
CA PRO A 371 1.04 18.78 8.98
C PRO A 371 -0.11 19.74 9.30
N THR A 372 0.18 20.99 9.70
CA THR A 372 -0.84 21.98 10.07
C THR A 372 -1.34 22.77 8.87
N TYR A 373 -0.66 22.66 7.70
CA TYR A 373 -1.10 23.33 6.49
C TYR A 373 -2.53 22.90 6.10
N ARG A 374 -3.30 23.86 5.63
CA ARG A 374 -4.68 23.66 5.14
C ARG A 374 -4.99 24.63 4.01
N PHE A 375 -5.81 24.19 3.09
CA PHE A 375 -6.41 25.05 2.09
C PHE A 375 -7.51 25.92 2.68
N LYS A 376 -7.92 26.96 1.95
CA LYS A 376 -9.09 27.76 2.33
C LYS A 376 -10.35 26.93 2.14
N ALA A 377 -11.15 26.81 3.19
CA ALA A 377 -12.37 26.00 3.19
C ALA A 377 -13.37 26.46 2.13
N ALA A 378 -13.94 25.51 1.38
CA ALA A 378 -15.06 25.78 0.49
C ALA A 378 -16.33 26.17 1.27
N HIS A 379 -16.57 25.52 2.42
CA HIS A 379 -17.69 25.75 3.33
C HIS A 379 -17.19 26.10 4.74
N PRO A 380 -16.78 27.36 4.99
CA PRO A 380 -16.19 27.76 6.28
C PRO A 380 -17.11 27.54 7.47
N GLU A 381 -18.42 27.56 7.26
CA GLU A 381 -19.47 27.35 8.28
C GLU A 381 -19.46 25.94 8.88
N LEU A 382 -18.85 24.94 8.19
CA LEU A 382 -18.72 23.58 8.70
C LEU A 382 -17.71 23.48 9.84
N ASP A 383 -16.72 24.37 9.87
CA ASP A 383 -15.56 24.28 10.78
C ASP A 383 -15.03 22.84 10.89
N ILE A 384 -14.60 22.30 9.75
CA ILE A 384 -14.25 20.86 9.60
C ILE A 384 -13.22 20.39 10.62
N ASN A 385 -12.28 21.25 11.04
CA ASN A 385 -11.26 20.88 12.01
C ASN A 385 -11.88 20.66 13.41
N SER A 386 -12.77 21.52 13.86
CA SER A 386 -13.52 21.31 15.12
C SER A 386 -14.50 20.15 15.01
N MET A 387 -15.13 20.00 13.84
CA MET A 387 -16.02 18.87 13.55
C MET A 387 -15.31 17.53 13.68
N ALA A 388 -14.11 17.39 13.09
CA ALA A 388 -13.33 16.16 13.10
C ALA A 388 -12.92 15.68 14.51
N LEU A 389 -12.92 16.58 15.50
CA LEU A 389 -12.60 16.27 16.90
C LEU A 389 -13.80 15.76 17.71
N LYS A 390 -15.02 15.84 17.18
CA LYS A 390 -16.23 15.40 17.90
C LYS A 390 -16.24 13.89 18.06
N ARG A 391 -16.61 13.42 19.26
CA ARG A 391 -16.68 11.98 19.61
C ARG A 391 -18.12 11.49 19.84
N ASN A 392 -19.13 12.35 19.68
CA ASN A 392 -20.52 11.99 19.95
C ASN A 392 -21.13 11.17 18.81
N ASN A 393 -21.56 9.95 19.10
CA ASN A 393 -22.17 9.04 18.11
C ASN A 393 -23.45 9.63 17.51
N GLY A 394 -24.30 10.30 18.31
CA GLY A 394 -25.54 10.93 17.81
C GLY A 394 -25.27 12.01 16.77
N PHE A 395 -24.19 12.79 16.95
CA PHE A 395 -23.75 13.76 15.95
C PHE A 395 -23.35 13.05 14.65
N TRP A 396 -22.52 12.00 14.72
CA TRP A 396 -22.02 11.31 13.55
C TRP A 396 -23.09 10.49 12.82
N LEU A 397 -24.05 9.92 13.53
CA LEU A 397 -25.23 9.30 12.91
C LEU A 397 -26.00 10.30 12.04
N GLY A 398 -26.10 11.55 12.48
CA GLY A 398 -26.72 12.62 11.68
C GLY A 398 -25.90 13.06 10.45
N GLN A 399 -24.62 12.65 10.34
CA GLN A 399 -23.75 12.98 9.19
C GLN A 399 -23.66 11.85 8.15
N LEU A 400 -24.28 10.69 8.40
CA LEU A 400 -24.20 9.55 7.46
C LEU A 400 -24.82 9.83 6.09
N ASP A 401 -25.73 10.78 5.97
CA ASP A 401 -26.37 11.20 4.74
C ASP A 401 -26.04 12.66 4.36
N ASN A 402 -24.87 13.15 4.84
CA ASN A 402 -24.39 14.49 4.47
C ASN A 402 -24.20 14.60 2.95
N ALA A 403 -24.45 15.78 2.39
CA ALA A 403 -24.28 16.02 0.96
C ALA A 403 -22.82 15.87 0.48
N ILE A 404 -21.85 16.06 1.37
CA ILE A 404 -20.42 15.88 1.09
C ILE A 404 -20.02 14.44 1.40
N PRO A 405 -19.65 13.62 0.40
CA PRO A 405 -19.37 12.19 0.59
C PRO A 405 -18.29 11.91 1.63
N ASP A 406 -17.25 12.73 1.70
CA ASP A 406 -16.16 12.52 2.66
C ASP A 406 -16.53 12.88 4.10
N ILE A 407 -17.59 13.66 4.32
CA ILE A 407 -18.18 13.80 5.66
C ILE A 407 -18.93 12.52 6.04
N GLN A 408 -19.61 11.84 5.11
CA GLN A 408 -20.17 10.51 5.36
C GLN A 408 -19.08 9.51 5.72
N ASN A 409 -17.96 9.55 4.98
CA ASN A 409 -16.79 8.70 5.24
C ASN A 409 -16.20 8.97 6.63
N LEU A 410 -16.03 10.22 7.01
CA LEU A 410 -15.55 10.60 8.33
C LEU A 410 -16.52 10.15 9.43
N ALA A 411 -17.83 10.25 9.20
CA ALA A 411 -18.85 9.77 10.14
C ALA A 411 -18.73 8.26 10.39
N MET A 412 -18.57 7.45 9.32
CA MET A 412 -18.39 6.02 9.45
C MET A 412 -17.09 5.69 10.22
N ILE A 413 -16.00 6.40 9.96
CA ILE A 413 -14.72 6.21 10.67
C ILE A 413 -14.89 6.54 12.16
N ARG A 414 -15.53 7.64 12.51
CA ARG A 414 -15.76 8.03 13.93
C ARG A 414 -16.66 7.04 14.67
N LEU A 415 -17.69 6.52 14.01
CA LEU A 415 -18.54 5.47 14.58
C LEU A 415 -17.75 4.15 14.76
N TRP A 416 -16.81 3.86 13.86
CA TRP A 416 -15.91 2.73 13.95
C TRP A 416 -14.91 2.88 15.11
N GLU A 417 -14.30 4.05 15.26
CA GLU A 417 -13.39 4.37 16.38
C GLU A 417 -14.12 4.25 17.74
N ASN A 418 -15.37 4.62 17.78
CA ASN A 418 -16.21 4.57 18.97
C ASN A 418 -16.87 3.21 19.24
N ASP A 419 -16.54 2.17 18.48
CA ASP A 419 -17.13 0.81 18.60
C ASP A 419 -18.66 0.80 18.57
N TYR A 420 -19.27 1.60 17.67
CA TYR A 420 -20.73 1.72 17.62
C TYR A 420 -21.40 0.39 17.24
N PRO A 421 -22.27 -0.20 18.09
CA PRO A 421 -22.70 -1.60 17.91
C PRO A 421 -23.49 -1.88 16.62
N GLN A 422 -24.25 -0.90 16.10
CA GLN A 422 -25.05 -1.07 14.88
C GLN A 422 -24.26 -0.72 13.61
N LEU A 423 -22.98 -0.36 13.71
CA LEU A 423 -22.18 0.08 12.58
C LEU A 423 -22.09 -0.98 11.46
N PRO A 424 -21.93 -2.31 11.71
CA PRO A 424 -21.84 -3.29 10.64
C PRO A 424 -23.02 -3.27 9.66
N ALA A 425 -24.25 -3.15 10.18
CA ALA A 425 -25.45 -3.05 9.37
C ALA A 425 -25.49 -1.74 8.54
N ILE A 426 -25.10 -0.61 9.15
CA ILE A 426 -25.01 0.69 8.46
C ILE A 426 -23.98 0.61 7.33
N LEU A 427 -22.82 0.03 7.57
CA LEU A 427 -21.77 -0.12 6.56
C LEU A 427 -22.21 -1.01 5.40
N LEU A 428 -22.94 -2.10 5.67
CA LEU A 428 -23.47 -2.97 4.63
C LEU A 428 -24.48 -2.23 3.75
N ASP A 429 -25.37 -1.44 4.36
CA ASP A 429 -26.31 -0.58 3.65
C ASP A 429 -25.57 0.44 2.76
N LYS A 430 -24.54 1.11 3.29
CA LYS A 430 -23.72 2.05 2.51
C LYS A 430 -22.97 1.36 1.35
N CYS A 431 -22.49 0.13 1.53
CA CYS A 431 -21.90 -0.66 0.46
C CYS A 431 -22.89 -0.97 -0.67
N SER A 432 -24.15 -1.21 -0.32
CA SER A 432 -25.23 -1.56 -1.28
C SER A 432 -25.80 -0.34 -1.99
N GLU A 433 -26.15 0.71 -1.24
CA GLU A 433 -27.06 1.75 -1.70
C GLU A 433 -26.39 3.08 -2.01
N SER A 434 -25.18 3.35 -1.47
CA SER A 434 -24.55 4.66 -1.70
C SER A 434 -24.28 4.93 -3.19
N PRO A 435 -24.68 6.10 -3.71
CA PRO A 435 -24.34 6.48 -5.08
C PRO A 435 -22.84 6.72 -5.27
N TYR A 436 -22.12 7.06 -4.19
CA TYR A 436 -20.72 7.45 -4.21
C TYR A 436 -19.78 6.24 -4.07
N SER A 437 -18.85 6.09 -5.01
CA SER A 437 -17.85 5.02 -4.99
C SER A 437 -16.92 5.13 -3.79
N VAL A 438 -16.52 6.35 -3.40
CA VAL A 438 -15.68 6.61 -2.21
C VAL A 438 -16.38 6.16 -0.92
N VAL A 439 -17.69 6.32 -0.81
CA VAL A 439 -18.48 5.90 0.37
C VAL A 439 -18.60 4.38 0.41
N ARG A 440 -18.95 3.73 -0.71
CA ARG A 440 -19.03 2.25 -0.79
C ARG A 440 -17.68 1.61 -0.46
N TYR A 441 -16.59 2.17 -0.99
CA TYR A 441 -15.24 1.68 -0.73
C TYR A 441 -14.85 1.81 0.74
N ASN A 442 -15.07 2.97 1.37
CA ASN A 442 -14.74 3.16 2.78
C ASN A 442 -15.59 2.26 3.70
N ALA A 443 -16.88 2.12 3.41
CA ALA A 443 -17.77 1.20 4.14
C ALA A 443 -17.27 -0.25 4.03
N PHE A 444 -16.88 -0.69 2.84
CA PHE A 444 -16.29 -2.02 2.62
C PHE A 444 -15.01 -2.23 3.44
N ARG A 445 -14.10 -1.25 3.45
CA ARG A 445 -12.84 -1.30 4.19
C ARG A 445 -13.06 -1.41 5.71
N LEU A 446 -14.03 -0.66 6.24
CA LEU A 446 -14.39 -0.73 7.66
C LEU A 446 -15.04 -2.08 7.99
N LEU A 447 -15.87 -2.66 7.11
CA LEU A 447 -16.39 -4.02 7.28
C LEU A 447 -15.27 -5.08 7.25
N GLU A 448 -14.25 -4.90 6.42
CA GLU A 448 -13.07 -5.78 6.41
C GLU A 448 -12.38 -5.80 7.78
N SER A 449 -12.19 -4.65 8.41
CA SER A 449 -11.55 -4.55 9.72
C SER A 449 -12.39 -5.23 10.82
N LEU A 450 -13.71 -5.10 10.75
CA LEU A 450 -14.63 -5.75 11.68
C LEU A 450 -14.74 -7.28 11.46
N ASN A 451 -14.48 -7.74 10.24
CA ASN A 451 -14.44 -9.15 9.82
C ASN A 451 -15.63 -9.99 10.32
N GLY A 452 -16.84 -9.41 10.28
CA GLY A 452 -18.10 -10.02 10.68
C GLY A 452 -18.89 -10.66 9.51
N PRO A 453 -20.11 -11.16 9.77
CA PRO A 453 -20.97 -11.73 8.73
C PRO A 453 -21.33 -10.77 7.61
N GLU A 454 -21.48 -9.48 7.92
CA GLU A 454 -21.80 -8.43 6.97
C GLU A 454 -20.67 -8.24 5.95
N TYR A 455 -19.41 -8.47 6.35
CA TYR A 455 -18.28 -8.40 5.42
C TYR A 455 -18.37 -9.43 4.30
N LYS A 456 -18.82 -10.66 4.59
CA LYS A 456 -19.02 -11.68 3.55
C LYS A 456 -20.09 -11.24 2.54
N GLN A 457 -21.17 -10.60 3.00
CA GLN A 457 -22.21 -10.04 2.13
C GLN A 457 -21.67 -8.88 1.30
N ALA A 458 -20.90 -7.97 1.92
CA ALA A 458 -20.25 -6.86 1.22
C ALA A 458 -19.29 -7.34 0.12
N LEU A 459 -18.55 -8.44 0.33
CA LEU A 459 -17.69 -9.04 -0.70
C LEU A 459 -18.47 -9.46 -1.94
N MET A 460 -19.63 -10.10 -1.75
CA MET A 460 -20.50 -10.52 -2.86
C MET A 460 -21.02 -9.31 -3.66
N LEU A 461 -21.38 -8.22 -3.00
CA LEU A 461 -21.78 -6.97 -3.63
C LEU A 461 -20.61 -6.31 -4.35
N ALA A 462 -19.49 -6.15 -3.65
CA ALA A 462 -18.30 -5.46 -4.13
C ALA A 462 -17.66 -6.12 -5.36
N ALA A 463 -17.78 -7.45 -5.51
CA ALA A 463 -17.28 -8.17 -6.68
C ALA A 463 -17.95 -7.74 -7.99
N TYR A 464 -19.13 -7.11 -7.92
CA TYR A 464 -19.90 -6.61 -9.06
C TYR A 464 -20.07 -5.08 -9.06
N ASP A 465 -19.35 -4.38 -8.16
CA ASP A 465 -19.44 -2.92 -8.07
C ASP A 465 -18.98 -2.26 -9.38
N ARG A 466 -19.56 -1.11 -9.70
CA ARG A 466 -19.15 -0.32 -10.88
C ARG A 466 -17.74 0.25 -10.75
N PHE A 467 -17.23 0.43 -9.52
CA PHE A 467 -15.90 0.92 -9.23
C PHE A 467 -14.86 -0.22 -9.32
N GLU A 468 -13.93 -0.12 -10.28
CA GLU A 468 -12.94 -1.19 -10.56
C GLU A 468 -12.11 -1.52 -9.33
N PHE A 469 -11.67 -0.52 -8.59
CA PHE A 469 -10.83 -0.73 -7.41
C PHE A 469 -11.54 -1.56 -6.35
N LEU A 470 -12.83 -1.32 -6.11
CA LEU A 470 -13.62 -2.09 -5.16
C LEU A 470 -13.79 -3.55 -5.62
N ARG A 471 -14.10 -3.79 -6.92
CA ARG A 471 -14.13 -5.16 -7.47
C ARG A 471 -12.80 -5.88 -7.29
N ARG A 472 -11.71 -5.20 -7.58
CA ARG A 472 -10.35 -5.75 -7.51
C ARG A 472 -9.96 -6.15 -6.09
N ILE A 473 -10.25 -5.32 -5.08
CA ILE A 473 -10.03 -5.65 -3.69
C ILE A 473 -10.91 -6.83 -3.28
N ALA A 474 -12.19 -6.82 -3.64
CA ALA A 474 -13.12 -7.89 -3.28
C ALA A 474 -12.63 -9.26 -3.77
N VAL A 475 -12.24 -9.40 -5.04
CA VAL A 475 -11.74 -10.68 -5.57
C VAL A 475 -10.43 -11.12 -4.92
N THR A 476 -9.55 -10.17 -4.58
CA THR A 476 -8.31 -10.47 -3.84
C THR A 476 -8.64 -11.00 -2.44
N ARG A 477 -9.59 -10.40 -1.74
CA ARG A 477 -10.00 -10.80 -0.39
C ARG A 477 -10.74 -12.14 -0.38
N MET A 478 -11.51 -12.46 -1.43
CA MET A 478 -12.12 -13.79 -1.59
C MET A 478 -11.08 -14.90 -1.55
N GLY A 479 -9.93 -14.73 -2.23
CA GLY A 479 -8.82 -15.67 -2.13
C GLY A 479 -8.19 -15.73 -0.74
N ARG A 480 -8.09 -14.60 -0.03
CA ARG A 480 -7.55 -14.53 1.33
C ARG A 480 -8.47 -15.17 2.38
N ILE A 481 -9.76 -15.21 2.13
CA ILE A 481 -10.75 -15.83 3.00
C ILE A 481 -10.83 -17.34 2.75
N GLY A 482 -10.82 -17.76 1.48
CA GLY A 482 -10.85 -19.17 1.07
C GLY A 482 -12.21 -19.84 1.30
N ASP A 483 -13.31 -19.09 1.29
CA ASP A 483 -14.66 -19.67 1.33
C ASP A 483 -15.04 -20.19 -0.06
N GLU A 484 -15.36 -21.47 -0.16
CA GLU A 484 -15.69 -22.15 -1.42
C GLU A 484 -16.86 -21.49 -2.18
N ALA A 485 -17.77 -20.82 -1.46
CA ALA A 485 -18.87 -20.08 -2.05
C ALA A 485 -18.38 -18.94 -2.99
N PHE A 486 -17.15 -18.48 -2.85
CA PHE A 486 -16.59 -17.44 -3.70
C PHE A 486 -16.07 -17.94 -5.06
N ILE A 487 -15.85 -19.25 -5.23
CA ILE A 487 -15.29 -19.79 -6.48
C ILE A 487 -16.16 -19.43 -7.67
N SER A 488 -17.47 -19.62 -7.56
CA SER A 488 -18.43 -19.29 -8.64
C SER A 488 -18.45 -17.80 -8.98
N VAL A 489 -18.32 -16.94 -7.97
CA VAL A 489 -18.23 -15.48 -8.15
C VAL A 489 -16.94 -15.09 -8.86
N LEU A 490 -15.80 -15.65 -8.45
CA LEU A 490 -14.51 -15.39 -9.09
C LEU A 490 -14.53 -15.77 -10.58
N ILE A 491 -15.14 -16.91 -10.93
CA ILE A 491 -15.29 -17.36 -12.32
C ILE A 491 -16.19 -16.40 -13.11
N ASP A 492 -17.35 -16.02 -12.57
CA ASP A 492 -18.30 -15.12 -13.25
C ASP A 492 -17.67 -13.74 -13.46
N VAL A 493 -17.01 -13.17 -12.45
CA VAL A 493 -16.30 -11.88 -12.57
C VAL A 493 -15.15 -11.96 -13.57
N TYR A 494 -14.39 -13.07 -13.59
CA TYR A 494 -13.33 -13.26 -14.58
C TYR A 494 -13.86 -13.16 -16.03
N VAL A 495 -14.97 -13.83 -16.32
CA VAL A 495 -15.60 -13.83 -17.65
C VAL A 495 -16.16 -12.45 -18.01
N ARG A 496 -16.86 -11.80 -17.07
CA ARG A 496 -17.48 -10.50 -17.30
C ARG A 496 -16.48 -9.35 -17.44
N ASP A 497 -15.39 -9.43 -16.72
CA ASP A 497 -14.43 -8.32 -16.54
C ASP A 497 -13.09 -8.56 -17.23
N ARG A 498 -13.07 -9.35 -18.30
CA ARG A 498 -11.87 -9.76 -19.06
C ARG A 498 -10.96 -8.59 -19.48
N ASN A 499 -11.56 -7.43 -19.75
CA ASN A 499 -10.84 -6.25 -20.18
C ASN A 499 -10.17 -5.49 -19.00
N ALA A 500 -10.50 -5.84 -17.77
CA ALA A 500 -9.89 -5.29 -16.57
C ALA A 500 -8.68 -6.16 -16.17
N ALA A 501 -7.54 -5.93 -16.81
CA ALA A 501 -6.33 -6.75 -16.64
C ALA A 501 -5.94 -6.96 -15.15
N ARG A 502 -6.18 -5.96 -14.30
CA ARG A 502 -5.90 -6.04 -12.86
C ARG A 502 -6.85 -6.97 -12.12
N ILE A 503 -8.12 -6.98 -12.48
CA ILE A 503 -9.10 -7.92 -11.90
C ILE A 503 -8.76 -9.34 -12.33
N VAL A 504 -8.54 -9.57 -13.62
CA VAL A 504 -8.14 -10.87 -14.17
C VAL A 504 -6.87 -11.42 -13.47
N PHE A 505 -5.86 -10.57 -13.29
CA PHE A 505 -4.65 -10.95 -12.56
C PHE A 505 -4.94 -11.35 -11.11
N ASN A 506 -5.72 -10.54 -10.38
CA ASN A 506 -6.02 -10.82 -8.98
C ASN A 506 -6.91 -12.06 -8.81
N ILE A 507 -7.83 -12.33 -9.73
CA ILE A 507 -8.61 -13.57 -9.73
C ILE A 507 -7.70 -14.77 -9.97
N SER A 508 -6.75 -14.69 -10.92
CA SER A 508 -5.79 -15.75 -11.18
C SER A 508 -4.93 -16.08 -9.95
N GLU A 509 -4.57 -15.07 -9.14
CA GLU A 509 -3.88 -15.30 -7.87
C GLU A 509 -4.81 -15.83 -6.76
N ALA A 510 -6.04 -15.35 -6.69
CA ALA A 510 -7.02 -15.77 -5.70
C ALA A 510 -7.43 -17.26 -5.88
N ILE A 511 -7.68 -17.67 -7.12
CA ILE A 511 -8.10 -19.05 -7.47
C ILE A 511 -7.07 -20.09 -7.00
N ARG A 512 -5.79 -19.76 -7.01
CA ARG A 512 -4.71 -20.64 -6.53
C ARG A 512 -4.79 -20.96 -5.04
N CYS A 513 -5.56 -20.21 -4.27
CA CYS A 513 -5.78 -20.46 -2.84
C CYS A 513 -6.88 -21.51 -2.58
N PHE A 514 -7.60 -21.95 -3.63
CA PHE A 514 -8.66 -22.95 -3.53
C PHE A 514 -8.21 -24.33 -4.03
N ASP A 515 -9.02 -25.32 -3.72
CA ASP A 515 -8.81 -26.69 -4.22
C ASP A 515 -9.00 -26.74 -5.74
N LYS A 516 -8.05 -27.37 -6.44
CA LYS A 516 -8.01 -27.45 -7.91
C LYS A 516 -9.26 -28.11 -8.46
N GLN A 517 -9.71 -29.24 -7.86
CA GLN A 517 -10.85 -30.01 -8.35
C GLN A 517 -12.16 -29.22 -8.19
N GLN A 518 -12.29 -28.47 -7.10
CA GLN A 518 -13.44 -27.60 -6.86
C GLN A 518 -13.52 -26.47 -7.90
N VAL A 519 -12.37 -25.85 -8.23
CA VAL A 519 -12.31 -24.80 -9.25
C VAL A 519 -12.64 -25.37 -10.63
N GLU A 520 -12.08 -26.52 -11.00
CA GLU A 520 -12.35 -27.21 -12.25
C GLU A 520 -13.85 -27.54 -12.40
N LYS A 521 -14.44 -28.14 -11.38
CA LYS A 521 -15.87 -28.44 -11.31
C LYS A 521 -16.73 -27.19 -11.43
N ALA A 522 -16.34 -26.09 -10.80
CA ALA A 522 -17.07 -24.82 -10.87
C ALA A 522 -17.00 -24.19 -12.27
N ILE A 523 -15.86 -24.27 -12.97
CA ILE A 523 -15.74 -23.84 -14.36
C ILE A 523 -16.65 -24.70 -15.26
N GLU A 524 -16.61 -26.03 -15.11
CA GLU A 524 -17.50 -26.93 -15.85
C GLU A 524 -18.97 -26.58 -15.64
N THR A 525 -19.37 -26.37 -14.38
CA THR A 525 -20.74 -26.00 -14.00
C THR A 525 -21.13 -24.65 -14.60
N TYR A 526 -20.25 -23.65 -14.53
CA TYR A 526 -20.52 -22.32 -15.05
C TYR A 526 -20.83 -22.33 -16.56
N PHE A 527 -20.09 -23.13 -17.33
CA PHE A 527 -20.25 -23.18 -18.78
C PHE A 527 -21.27 -24.23 -19.27
N ALA A 528 -21.84 -25.06 -18.40
CA ALA A 528 -22.77 -26.12 -18.78
C ALA A 528 -23.99 -25.60 -19.57
N ASP A 529 -24.56 -24.46 -19.15
CA ASP A 529 -25.74 -23.84 -19.72
C ASP A 529 -25.43 -22.57 -20.54
N LYS A 530 -24.16 -22.24 -20.77
CA LYS A 530 -23.75 -21.03 -21.47
C LYS A 530 -23.68 -21.26 -22.99
N ASN A 531 -24.49 -20.52 -23.70
CA ASN A 531 -24.55 -20.57 -25.18
C ASN A 531 -24.32 -19.17 -25.76
N PHE A 532 -23.14 -18.62 -25.55
CA PHE A 532 -22.70 -17.37 -26.17
C PHE A 532 -21.51 -17.61 -27.12
N TYR A 533 -21.28 -16.63 -28.00
CA TYR A 533 -20.18 -16.70 -28.96
C TYR A 533 -18.84 -16.90 -28.26
N HIS A 534 -18.06 -17.87 -28.69
CA HIS A 534 -16.79 -18.28 -28.09
C HIS A 534 -16.83 -18.90 -26.67
N ALA A 535 -17.99 -19.36 -26.17
CA ALA A 535 -18.10 -19.99 -24.87
C ALA A 535 -17.14 -21.18 -24.66
N ARG A 536 -16.88 -21.97 -25.73
CA ARG A 536 -15.97 -23.12 -25.65
C ARG A 536 -14.54 -22.69 -25.55
N GLU A 537 -14.13 -21.71 -26.34
CA GLU A 537 -12.78 -21.15 -26.32
C GLU A 537 -12.50 -20.46 -24.98
N GLU A 538 -13.46 -19.72 -24.44
CA GLU A 538 -13.35 -19.09 -23.13
C GLU A 538 -13.22 -20.10 -22.00
N LYS A 539 -14.04 -21.17 -22.02
CA LYS A 539 -13.91 -22.25 -21.07
C LYS A 539 -12.51 -22.88 -21.09
N GLN A 540 -12.01 -23.19 -22.31
CA GLN A 540 -10.70 -23.77 -22.45
C GLN A 540 -9.60 -22.83 -21.98
N GLU A 541 -9.72 -21.54 -22.29
CA GLU A 541 -8.78 -20.51 -21.83
C GLU A 541 -8.74 -20.39 -20.31
N LEU A 542 -9.90 -20.45 -19.63
CA LEU A 542 -9.96 -20.45 -18.16
C LEU A 542 -9.29 -21.70 -17.57
N LEU A 543 -9.59 -22.87 -18.12
CA LEU A 543 -8.95 -24.13 -17.68
C LEU A 543 -7.44 -24.06 -17.87
N ASP A 544 -6.96 -23.55 -19.00
CA ASP A 544 -5.54 -23.43 -19.28
C ASP A 544 -4.83 -22.40 -18.40
N LYS A 545 -5.49 -21.32 -18.03
CA LYS A 545 -4.91 -20.21 -17.23
C LYS A 545 -5.07 -20.39 -15.74
N LEU A 546 -6.24 -20.84 -15.28
CA LEU A 546 -6.58 -20.92 -13.86
C LEU A 546 -6.22 -22.28 -13.26
N ILE A 547 -6.24 -23.34 -14.07
CA ILE A 547 -5.88 -24.69 -13.66
C ILE A 547 -4.51 -24.99 -14.26
N GLU A 548 -3.47 -24.98 -13.43
CA GLU A 548 -2.13 -25.34 -13.89
C GLU A 548 -2.12 -26.79 -14.44
N ARG A 549 -1.44 -26.97 -15.56
CA ARG A 549 -1.37 -28.26 -16.27
C ARG A 549 -0.59 -29.34 -15.51
N ASN A 550 -0.02 -29.01 -14.35
CA ASN A 550 0.71 -29.95 -13.52
C ASN A 550 -0.26 -30.89 -12.76
N GLU A 551 0.21 -32.09 -12.44
CA GLU A 551 -0.55 -33.10 -11.68
C GLU A 551 -1.01 -32.57 -10.31
N LEU A 552 -0.18 -31.75 -9.67
CA LEU A 552 -0.47 -31.15 -8.36
C LEU A 552 -0.81 -29.67 -8.51
N SER A 553 -1.79 -29.21 -7.72
CA SER A 553 -2.01 -27.78 -7.53
C SER A 553 -0.79 -27.10 -6.87
N PRO A 554 -0.61 -25.79 -7.03
CA PRO A 554 0.47 -25.07 -6.35
C PRO A 554 0.44 -25.25 -4.83
N GLY A 555 -0.75 -25.34 -4.24
CA GLY A 555 -0.94 -25.61 -2.81
C GLY A 555 -0.46 -26.98 -2.38
N GLU A 556 -0.84 -28.02 -3.11
CA GLU A 556 -0.41 -29.40 -2.86
C GLU A 556 1.10 -29.55 -3.02
N SER A 557 1.67 -29.01 -4.11
CA SER A 557 3.13 -29.08 -4.35
C SER A 557 3.89 -28.37 -3.22
N SER A 558 3.48 -27.15 -2.86
CA SER A 558 4.11 -26.38 -1.78
C SER A 558 3.99 -27.10 -0.43
N THR A 559 2.81 -27.63 -0.12
CA THR A 559 2.56 -28.36 1.14
C THR A 559 3.38 -29.62 1.23
N ARG A 560 3.48 -30.40 0.13
CA ARG A 560 4.34 -31.60 0.07
C ARG A 560 5.79 -31.26 0.39
N GLU A 561 6.33 -30.16 -0.20
CA GLU A 561 7.70 -29.71 0.07
C GLU A 561 7.88 -29.24 1.53
N ILE A 562 6.88 -28.58 2.12
CA ILE A 562 6.88 -28.13 3.53
C ILE A 562 6.94 -29.36 4.47
N LEU A 563 6.16 -30.38 4.19
CA LEU A 563 6.02 -31.56 5.05
C LEU A 563 7.13 -32.60 4.87
N ASP A 564 7.90 -32.56 3.76
CA ASP A 564 8.96 -33.52 3.47
C ASP A 564 10.06 -33.50 4.56
N PRO A 565 10.19 -34.54 5.41
CA PRO A 565 11.21 -34.58 6.45
C PRO A 565 12.63 -34.68 5.89
N GLN A 566 12.80 -35.16 4.64
CA GLN A 566 14.08 -35.25 3.94
C GLN A 566 14.40 -33.98 3.14
N GLY A 567 13.47 -33.07 3.03
CA GLY A 567 13.63 -31.80 2.33
C GLY A 567 14.69 -30.90 2.97
N LYS A 568 15.45 -30.16 2.15
CA LYS A 568 16.48 -29.23 2.65
C LYS A 568 15.83 -28.17 3.54
N PRO A 569 16.30 -27.97 4.79
CA PRO A 569 15.65 -27.06 5.75
C PRO A 569 15.42 -25.65 5.19
N ARG A 570 16.38 -25.09 4.44
CA ARG A 570 16.25 -23.75 3.83
C ARG A 570 15.09 -23.67 2.83
N TRP A 571 14.88 -24.72 2.02
CA TRP A 571 13.76 -24.76 1.08
C TRP A 571 12.43 -24.86 1.79
N ARG A 572 12.33 -25.71 2.83
CA ARG A 572 11.12 -25.81 3.67
C ARG A 572 10.78 -24.46 4.32
N GLN A 573 11.77 -23.77 4.87
CA GLN A 573 11.60 -22.44 5.45
C GLN A 573 11.07 -21.42 4.42
N ALA A 574 11.66 -21.38 3.22
CA ALA A 574 11.22 -20.49 2.14
C ALA A 574 9.76 -20.77 1.71
N ARG A 575 9.38 -22.06 1.62
CA ARG A 575 8.00 -22.45 1.29
C ARG A 575 7.00 -22.06 2.38
N ILE A 576 7.39 -22.21 3.65
CA ILE A 576 6.55 -21.73 4.78
C ILE A 576 6.38 -20.21 4.70
N SER A 577 7.46 -19.45 4.51
CA SER A 577 7.38 -18.00 4.38
C SER A 577 6.49 -17.56 3.21
N PHE A 578 6.42 -18.33 2.13
CA PHE A 578 5.58 -18.05 0.98
C PHE A 578 4.07 -18.13 1.28
N LEU A 579 3.66 -18.89 2.30
CA LEU A 579 2.26 -18.96 2.75
C LEU A 579 1.69 -17.61 3.20
N LYS A 580 2.54 -16.66 3.62
CA LYS A 580 2.16 -15.27 3.94
C LYS A 580 1.48 -14.58 2.73
N ASN A 581 1.86 -14.96 1.52
CA ASN A 581 1.32 -14.40 0.28
C ASN A 581 0.18 -15.25 -0.32
N ARG A 582 0.23 -16.56 -0.17
CA ARG A 582 -0.74 -17.52 -0.72
C ARG A 582 -1.22 -18.47 0.38
N PRO A 583 -2.32 -18.13 1.08
CA PRO A 583 -2.87 -18.98 2.12
C PRO A 583 -3.61 -20.17 1.49
N TYR A 584 -3.00 -21.35 1.52
CA TYR A 584 -3.64 -22.59 1.07
C TYR A 584 -4.54 -23.16 2.19
N HIS A 585 -5.79 -22.72 2.21
CA HIS A 585 -6.74 -23.00 3.30
C HIS A 585 -7.05 -24.47 3.50
N GLN A 586 -7.05 -25.26 2.40
CA GLN A 586 -7.30 -26.70 2.44
C GLN A 586 -6.23 -27.48 3.21
N HIS A 587 -5.04 -26.92 3.38
CA HIS A 587 -3.88 -27.57 4.04
C HIS A 587 -3.64 -27.06 5.48
N VAL A 588 -4.54 -26.28 6.06
CA VAL A 588 -4.37 -25.72 7.41
C VAL A 588 -4.20 -26.85 8.45
N THR A 589 -4.91 -27.96 8.33
CA THR A 589 -4.80 -29.10 9.26
C THR A 589 -3.38 -29.68 9.28
N GLU A 590 -2.74 -29.84 8.12
CA GLU A 590 -1.37 -30.31 7.99
C GLU A 590 -0.38 -29.31 8.58
N TYR A 591 -0.59 -28.02 8.35
CA TYR A 591 0.24 -26.94 8.92
C TYR A 591 0.16 -26.90 10.44
N LEU A 592 -1.03 -27.10 11.00
CA LEU A 592 -1.24 -27.19 12.45
C LEU A 592 -0.63 -28.44 13.06
N THR A 593 -0.63 -29.56 12.32
CA THR A 593 0.06 -30.80 12.73
C THR A 593 1.57 -30.55 12.81
N LEU A 594 2.16 -29.94 11.78
CA LEU A 594 3.59 -29.56 11.78
C LEU A 594 3.92 -28.62 12.95
N LEU A 595 3.08 -27.62 13.20
CA LEU A 595 3.28 -26.67 14.29
C LEU A 595 3.27 -27.37 15.66
N GLY A 596 2.40 -28.37 15.86
CA GLY A 596 2.22 -29.07 17.10
C GLY A 596 3.19 -30.23 17.36
N ASP A 597 3.94 -30.67 16.35
CA ASP A 597 4.85 -31.82 16.40
C ASP A 597 6.22 -31.44 16.96
N GLU A 598 6.57 -31.96 18.13
CA GLU A 598 7.86 -31.71 18.81
C GLU A 598 9.06 -32.33 18.09
N GLN A 599 8.85 -33.27 17.19
CA GLN A 599 9.92 -33.89 16.38
C GLN A 599 10.33 -32.99 15.21
N VAL A 600 9.50 -32.01 14.85
CA VAL A 600 9.83 -31.03 13.81
C VAL A 600 10.81 -29.99 14.36
N PRO A 601 11.89 -29.65 13.65
CA PRO A 601 12.82 -28.60 14.07
C PRO A 601 12.10 -27.31 14.45
N GLU A 602 12.45 -26.77 15.62
CA GLU A 602 11.78 -25.60 16.21
C GLU A 602 11.68 -24.40 15.25
N ILE A 603 12.73 -24.14 14.48
CA ILE A 603 12.73 -23.04 13.50
C ILE A 603 11.60 -23.16 12.47
N LEU A 604 11.23 -24.36 12.06
CA LEU A 604 10.12 -24.60 11.13
C LEU A 604 8.76 -24.35 11.82
N ARG A 605 8.65 -24.73 13.08
CA ARG A 605 7.44 -24.49 13.91
C ARG A 605 7.24 -22.99 14.14
N VAL A 606 8.29 -22.26 14.48
CA VAL A 606 8.27 -20.80 14.64
C VAL A 606 7.88 -20.11 13.34
N ARG A 607 8.51 -20.46 12.21
CA ARG A 607 8.14 -19.93 10.88
C ARG A 607 6.71 -20.28 10.48
N MET A 608 6.21 -21.46 10.87
CA MET A 608 4.82 -21.83 10.61
C MET A 608 3.86 -20.96 11.42
N ALA A 609 4.14 -20.68 12.70
CA ALA A 609 3.35 -19.74 13.48
C ALA A 609 3.35 -18.32 12.84
N GLU A 610 4.52 -17.84 12.42
CA GLU A 610 4.62 -16.56 11.70
C GLU A 610 3.80 -16.54 10.40
N ALA A 611 3.80 -17.63 9.63
CA ALA A 611 3.04 -17.72 8.39
C ALA A 611 1.54 -17.79 8.64
N LEU A 612 1.09 -18.63 9.59
CA LEU A 612 -0.32 -18.77 9.96
C LEU A 612 -0.92 -17.48 10.55
N ALA A 613 -0.11 -16.61 11.13
CA ALA A 613 -0.54 -15.28 11.57
C ALA A 613 -1.07 -14.39 10.41
N TRP A 614 -0.76 -14.71 9.15
CA TRP A 614 -1.28 -14.02 7.97
C TRP A 614 -2.59 -14.60 7.43
N PHE A 615 -3.13 -15.62 8.08
CA PHE A 615 -4.45 -16.22 7.77
C PHE A 615 -5.59 -15.52 8.53
N ASN A 616 -5.41 -14.26 8.88
CA ASN A 616 -6.36 -13.48 9.70
C ASN A 616 -7.75 -13.32 9.08
N LEU A 617 -7.88 -13.38 7.76
CA LEU A 617 -9.17 -13.38 7.06
C LEU A 617 -9.70 -14.79 6.77
N SER A 618 -8.87 -15.84 6.91
CA SER A 618 -9.24 -17.21 6.55
C SER A 618 -10.50 -17.70 7.26
N VAL A 619 -11.33 -18.45 6.54
CA VAL A 619 -12.46 -19.22 7.15
C VAL A 619 -11.98 -20.18 8.23
N ARG A 620 -10.68 -20.58 8.20
CA ARG A 620 -10.05 -21.49 9.16
C ARG A 620 -9.38 -20.75 10.34
N ARG A 621 -9.50 -19.42 10.46
CA ARG A 621 -8.78 -18.62 11.46
C ARG A 621 -9.05 -19.05 12.91
N HIS A 622 -10.28 -19.43 13.23
CA HIS A 622 -10.64 -19.88 14.59
C HIS A 622 -9.98 -21.21 14.94
N GLU A 623 -9.89 -22.14 13.98
CA GLU A 623 -9.15 -23.40 14.14
C GLU A 623 -7.67 -23.15 14.41
N ILE A 624 -7.06 -22.19 13.71
CA ILE A 624 -5.66 -21.77 13.91
C ILE A 624 -5.47 -21.22 15.33
N ALA A 625 -6.35 -20.33 15.78
CA ALA A 625 -6.29 -19.78 17.13
C ALA A 625 -6.46 -20.87 18.21
N ASP A 626 -7.43 -21.77 18.05
CA ASP A 626 -7.69 -22.87 18.99
C ASP A 626 -6.50 -23.83 19.09
N ALA A 627 -5.87 -24.18 17.97
CA ALA A 627 -4.67 -25.00 17.94
C ALA A 627 -3.50 -24.30 18.65
N GLY A 628 -3.33 -23.00 18.43
CA GLY A 628 -2.34 -22.18 19.12
C GLY A 628 -2.54 -22.18 20.63
N ARG A 629 -3.77 -21.95 21.13
CA ARG A 629 -4.10 -22.01 22.56
C ARG A 629 -3.81 -23.39 23.17
N LYS A 630 -4.19 -24.46 22.46
CA LYS A 630 -3.88 -25.83 22.89
C LYS A 630 -2.40 -26.11 22.99
N LEU A 631 -1.62 -25.56 22.04
CA LEU A 631 -0.17 -25.70 22.05
C LEU A 631 0.47 -24.96 23.23
N LEU A 632 0.08 -23.72 23.50
CA LEU A 632 0.56 -22.96 24.66
C LEU A 632 0.17 -23.62 26.00
N ALA A 633 -1.02 -24.19 26.10
CA ALA A 633 -1.50 -24.88 27.31
C ALA A 633 -0.67 -26.14 27.69
N ARG A 634 0.11 -26.73 26.75
CA ARG A 634 1.01 -27.85 27.07
C ARG A 634 2.21 -27.42 27.95
N GLY A 635 2.57 -26.14 27.94
CA GLY A 635 3.65 -25.55 28.75
C GLY A 635 5.07 -25.97 28.36
N ASN A 636 5.27 -26.60 27.22
CA ASN A 636 6.56 -27.12 26.72
C ASN A 636 7.14 -26.35 25.50
N CYS A 637 6.55 -25.20 25.17
CA CYS A 637 7.10 -24.32 24.13
C CYS A 637 8.34 -23.58 24.63
N SER A 638 9.32 -23.40 23.74
CA SER A 638 10.38 -22.42 24.00
C SER A 638 9.78 -21.00 24.11
N PRO A 639 10.48 -20.05 24.75
CA PRO A 639 10.02 -18.66 24.82
C PRO A 639 9.76 -18.04 23.43
N GLU A 640 10.59 -18.36 22.44
CA GLU A 640 10.43 -17.86 21.06
C GLU A 640 9.18 -18.43 20.39
N LEU A 641 8.98 -19.74 20.44
CA LEU A 641 7.81 -20.38 19.86
C LEU A 641 6.53 -19.90 20.55
N ALA A 642 6.53 -19.80 21.89
CA ALA A 642 5.38 -19.31 22.64
C ALA A 642 4.99 -17.89 22.24
N LYS A 643 5.97 -17.00 22.08
CA LYS A 643 5.76 -15.61 21.65
C LYS A 643 5.16 -15.53 20.25
N GLU A 644 5.68 -16.30 19.28
CA GLU A 644 5.15 -16.30 17.91
C GLU A 644 3.75 -16.94 17.83
N VAL A 645 3.48 -17.99 18.61
CA VAL A 645 2.14 -18.59 18.71
C VAL A 645 1.14 -17.60 19.33
N GLN A 646 1.55 -16.85 20.37
CA GLN A 646 0.68 -15.81 20.94
C GLN A 646 0.38 -14.71 19.91
N ARG A 647 1.39 -14.26 19.15
CA ARG A 647 1.20 -13.29 18.04
C ARG A 647 0.27 -13.84 16.97
N MET A 648 0.42 -15.10 16.60
CA MET A 648 -0.47 -15.78 15.65
C MET A 648 -1.92 -15.74 16.14
N ILE A 649 -2.18 -16.12 17.38
CA ILE A 649 -3.53 -16.11 17.97
C ILE A 649 -4.12 -14.69 17.90
N ASN A 650 -3.38 -13.70 18.38
CA ASN A 650 -3.85 -12.33 18.47
C ASN A 650 -4.16 -11.73 17.08
N ARG A 651 -3.36 -12.07 16.05
CA ARG A 651 -3.61 -11.61 14.67
C ARG A 651 -4.83 -12.25 14.02
N VAL A 652 -4.99 -13.58 14.16
CA VAL A 652 -6.12 -14.26 13.51
C VAL A 652 -7.45 -13.99 14.19
N GLU A 653 -7.43 -13.53 15.43
CA GLU A 653 -8.62 -13.13 16.19
C GLU A 653 -8.85 -11.63 16.25
N SER A 654 -7.93 -10.84 15.72
CA SER A 654 -8.07 -9.37 15.70
C SER A 654 -9.38 -8.98 15.03
N LYS A 655 -10.16 -8.22 15.78
CA LYS A 655 -11.30 -7.46 15.29
C LYS A 655 -10.92 -6.00 15.43
N LYS A 656 -10.93 -5.28 14.32
CA LYS A 656 -10.52 -3.89 14.30
C LYS A 656 -9.01 -3.71 14.33
#